data_15138c6abee5e63f5f80c01f834d4aa8
#
_entry.id   15138c6abee5e63f5f80c01f834d4aa8
#
_cell.length_a   1.000
_cell.length_b   1.000
_cell.length_c   1.000
_cell.angle_alpha   90.00
_cell.angle_beta   90.00
_cell.angle_gamma   90.00
#
_symmetry.space_group_name_H-M   'P 1'
#
loop_
_entity.id
_entity.type
_entity.pdbx_description
1 polymer ?
#
loop_
_entity_poly.entity_id
_entity_poly.type
_entity_poly.pdbx_seq_one_letter_code
_entity_poly.pdbx_strand_id
1 'polypeptide(L)'
;MTKRKLEATDLFKLHSVTNPVISPNGKEAVFIRTEMNETDNKYYAYLYHVNLETETMTQWTHKKERISSPKWSTDGSYIAFLSDREEKNQLYILSANGGEAKKLTNVEKGISSFIWSPCGKKVWFVAALKKGKSWTDEVEKEEDKFPEAYVVDKMKYHADGVGLLPKDTYRQIGWIDVESKEITQFTEGPFQYNLQAISHDGKKLVMGVDREENQDFSFRNPLFLVDIESKKETALVDVEGYFGGAAFSKDDQYIAFSGSNRQFENATHTEVYVYEVHTGNLLVLTEGMDAPVGDYSGGDVQQGASAPDVVWTADNNLYFQLSTMGDVRLYFATLAGEIYPATQENEHVYGYDIHASGTFALATISNAIFPGELFKQNLATGERIQLTHFNGELLKDVELSKPEAIVYKGAKEWDVHGWLMKPVGYEEGKKYPLIVEIHGGPHTMYANTFFHELQLLAAKGYGVLYVNPRGSHSYSQQFVDAVRGDYGGGDYEDIMAGLDYVLSENDWIDKTRLGVTGGSYGGFMTNWIVGHTNRFKAAVTQRSISNWISFYGVSDIGYYFTPWQIGTDMTDIDKLWDASPLKYASKVETPLLILHSENDYRCPIEQGQQLYITLKAMGKETSFVRFPQADHNLSRVGLPNLRQTRLEQITNWFEKYL
;
A
#
# COMPACT_ATOMS: atom_id res chain seq x y z
N MET A 1 34.60 6.73 12.18
CA MET A 1 34.73 6.93 10.72
C MET A 1 33.67 7.92 10.30
N THR A 2 33.96 8.83 9.39
CA THR A 2 32.96 9.75 8.85
C THR A 2 32.00 8.95 7.99
N LYS A 3 30.69 9.07 8.23
CA LYS A 3 29.68 8.42 7.42
C LYS A 3 29.68 9.00 6.00
N ARG A 4 29.39 8.18 4.99
CA ARG A 4 29.20 8.62 3.62
C ARG A 4 27.77 9.06 3.34
N LYS A 5 27.55 9.73 2.25
CA LYS A 5 26.21 10.06 1.74
C LYS A 5 25.51 8.83 1.16
N LEU A 6 24.19 8.81 1.22
CA LEU A 6 23.35 7.79 0.60
C LEU A 6 23.40 7.93 -0.94
N GLU A 7 23.37 6.81 -1.66
CA GLU A 7 23.35 6.72 -3.11
C GLU A 7 22.13 5.95 -3.63
N ALA A 8 21.79 6.11 -4.90
CA ALA A 8 20.68 5.38 -5.52
C ALA A 8 20.86 3.84 -5.44
N THR A 9 22.10 3.37 -5.55
CA THR A 9 22.48 1.95 -5.44
C THR A 9 22.33 1.37 -4.03
N ASP A 10 22.23 2.20 -2.99
CA ASP A 10 21.99 1.71 -1.64
C ASP A 10 20.60 1.07 -1.48
N LEU A 11 19.70 1.30 -2.45
CA LEU A 11 18.45 0.60 -2.56
C LEU A 11 18.62 -0.93 -2.51
N PHE A 12 19.70 -1.46 -3.10
CA PHE A 12 19.99 -2.91 -3.09
C PHE A 12 20.50 -3.45 -1.74
N LYS A 13 20.87 -2.56 -0.82
CA LYS A 13 21.33 -2.91 0.53
C LYS A 13 20.21 -2.83 1.58
N LEU A 14 19.05 -2.33 1.18
CA LEU A 14 17.90 -2.23 2.06
C LEU A 14 17.15 -3.58 2.10
N HIS A 15 16.76 -3.96 3.29
CA HIS A 15 15.96 -5.14 3.55
C HIS A 15 14.60 -4.74 4.12
N SER A 16 13.53 -5.36 3.61
CA SER A 16 12.21 -5.23 4.20
C SER A 16 11.94 -6.40 5.13
N VAL A 17 11.57 -6.11 6.37
CA VAL A 17 11.19 -7.10 7.39
C VAL A 17 9.69 -6.98 7.59
N THR A 18 8.91 -8.01 7.26
CA THR A 18 7.45 -7.90 7.16
C THR A 18 6.74 -9.15 7.69
N ASN A 19 5.44 -9.04 7.90
CA ASN A 19 4.51 -10.14 8.17
C ASN A 19 4.94 -11.02 9.36
N PRO A 20 5.17 -10.45 10.55
CA PRO A 20 5.43 -11.23 11.76
C PRO A 20 4.18 -12.03 12.13
N VAL A 21 4.36 -13.29 12.50
CA VAL A 21 3.28 -14.18 12.97
C VAL A 21 3.75 -14.97 14.18
N ILE A 22 3.10 -14.77 15.32
CA ILE A 22 3.37 -15.46 16.57
C ILE A 22 2.84 -16.90 16.48
N SER A 23 3.62 -17.86 16.95
CA SER A 23 3.19 -19.26 17.03
C SER A 23 2.05 -19.44 18.04
N PRO A 24 1.20 -20.48 17.91
CA PRO A 24 0.10 -20.74 18.84
C PRO A 24 0.52 -20.90 20.30
N ASN A 25 1.74 -21.36 20.55
CA ASN A 25 2.31 -21.48 21.91
C ASN A 25 2.87 -20.17 22.48
N GLY A 26 2.94 -19.10 21.67
CA GLY A 26 3.44 -17.79 22.07
C GLY A 26 4.94 -17.67 22.28
N LYS A 27 5.74 -18.72 21.99
CA LYS A 27 7.18 -18.76 22.29
C LYS A 27 8.07 -18.51 21.08
N GLU A 28 7.51 -18.62 19.90
CA GLU A 28 8.20 -18.53 18.63
C GLU A 28 7.43 -17.61 17.70
N ALA A 29 8.10 -17.11 16.68
CA ALA A 29 7.44 -16.40 15.60
C ALA A 29 8.15 -16.65 14.27
N VAL A 30 7.44 -16.42 13.19
CA VAL A 30 8.02 -16.35 11.86
C VAL A 30 7.76 -14.96 11.27
N PHE A 31 8.63 -14.55 10.36
CA PHE A 31 8.49 -13.31 9.59
C PHE A 31 9.17 -13.44 8.23
N ILE A 32 8.95 -12.49 7.36
CA ILE A 32 9.55 -12.45 6.03
C ILE A 32 10.62 -11.37 5.96
N ARG A 33 11.79 -11.71 5.40
CA ARG A 33 12.81 -10.78 4.97
C ARG A 33 12.84 -10.75 3.45
N THR A 34 12.64 -9.58 2.87
CA THR A 34 12.74 -9.34 1.41
C THR A 34 14.00 -8.56 1.11
N GLU A 35 14.72 -8.97 0.05
CA GLU A 35 15.89 -8.28 -0.48
C GLU A 35 15.77 -8.06 -1.99
N MET A 36 16.44 -7.06 -2.49
CA MET A 36 16.61 -6.82 -3.93
C MET A 36 17.95 -7.36 -4.38
N ASN A 37 17.96 -8.28 -5.34
CA ASN A 37 19.18 -8.82 -5.92
C ASN A 37 19.53 -8.08 -7.20
N GLU A 38 20.65 -7.34 -7.19
CA GLU A 38 21.12 -6.54 -8.31
C GLU A 38 21.48 -7.40 -9.52
N THR A 39 22.19 -8.53 -9.30
CA THR A 39 22.66 -9.40 -10.38
C THR A 39 21.51 -10.07 -11.12
N ASP A 40 20.52 -10.60 -10.38
CA ASP A 40 19.37 -11.28 -10.95
C ASP A 40 18.24 -10.30 -11.33
N ASN A 41 18.36 -9.04 -10.92
CA ASN A 41 17.35 -7.97 -11.09
C ASN A 41 15.96 -8.38 -10.58
N LYS A 42 15.91 -9.03 -9.41
CA LYS A 42 14.71 -9.61 -8.80
C LYS A 42 14.63 -9.35 -7.31
N TYR A 43 13.44 -9.50 -6.77
CA TYR A 43 13.20 -9.59 -5.33
C TYR A 43 13.21 -11.04 -4.89
N TYR A 44 13.84 -11.30 -3.74
CA TYR A 44 13.77 -12.58 -3.06
C TYR A 44 13.23 -12.37 -1.65
N ALA A 45 12.32 -13.23 -1.22
CA ALA A 45 11.71 -13.16 0.09
C ALA A 45 11.86 -14.51 0.80
N TYR A 46 12.41 -14.47 2.00
CA TYR A 46 12.76 -15.63 2.78
C TYR A 46 11.99 -15.67 4.09
N LEU A 47 11.60 -16.88 4.51
CA LEU A 47 11.01 -17.12 5.81
C LEU A 47 12.09 -17.24 6.87
N TYR A 48 11.97 -16.43 7.90
CA TYR A 48 12.79 -16.48 9.11
C TYR A 48 11.96 -16.92 10.29
N HIS A 49 12.60 -17.61 11.21
CA HIS A 49 12.07 -18.00 12.50
C HIS A 49 12.84 -17.29 13.62
N VAL A 50 12.16 -16.91 14.68
CA VAL A 50 12.75 -16.35 15.90
C VAL A 50 12.14 -17.01 17.12
N ASN A 51 13.00 -17.45 18.04
CA ASN A 51 12.59 -17.84 19.39
C ASN A 51 12.47 -16.59 20.26
N LEU A 52 11.28 -16.34 20.81
CA LEU A 52 10.95 -15.11 21.54
C LEU A 52 11.45 -15.07 23.00
N GLU A 53 11.96 -16.21 23.53
CA GLU A 53 12.57 -16.30 24.86
C GLU A 53 14.10 -16.11 24.80
N THR A 54 14.75 -16.72 23.78
CA THR A 54 16.20 -16.66 23.61
C THR A 54 16.68 -15.64 22.60
N GLU A 55 15.76 -15.04 21.85
CA GLU A 55 15.99 -14.08 20.75
C GLU A 55 16.85 -14.67 19.61
N THR A 56 17.00 -16.00 19.58
CA THR A 56 17.76 -16.68 18.51
C THR A 56 16.95 -16.72 17.23
N MET A 57 17.60 -16.33 16.13
CA MET A 57 16.99 -16.25 14.82
C MET A 57 17.60 -17.25 13.85
N THR A 58 16.77 -17.86 12.99
CA THR A 58 17.20 -18.83 11.97
C THR A 58 16.47 -18.59 10.67
N GLN A 59 17.19 -18.59 9.56
CA GLN A 59 16.59 -18.59 8.24
C GLN A 59 16.06 -20.00 7.91
N TRP A 60 14.77 -20.12 7.60
CA TRP A 60 14.13 -21.41 7.33
C TRP A 60 14.03 -21.77 5.85
N THR A 61 14.02 -20.78 4.96
CA THR A 61 14.01 -21.01 3.52
C THR A 61 15.23 -20.38 2.86
N HIS A 62 15.83 -21.07 1.87
CA HIS A 62 17.08 -20.65 1.25
C HIS A 62 17.01 -20.56 -0.29
N LYS A 63 15.89 -20.97 -0.89
CA LYS A 63 15.72 -20.91 -2.35
C LYS A 63 15.47 -19.47 -2.77
N LYS A 64 16.00 -19.09 -3.93
CA LYS A 64 15.78 -17.79 -4.56
C LYS A 64 14.35 -17.72 -5.13
N GLU A 65 13.40 -17.34 -4.29
CA GLU A 65 11.96 -17.29 -4.55
C GLU A 65 11.31 -16.15 -3.77
N ARG A 66 10.03 -15.91 -4.02
CA ARG A 66 9.24 -14.97 -3.22
C ARG A 66 8.27 -15.77 -2.37
N ILE A 67 8.42 -15.64 -1.06
CA ILE A 67 7.52 -16.20 -0.06
C ILE A 67 6.61 -15.08 0.45
N SER A 68 5.34 -15.39 0.67
CA SER A 68 4.36 -14.45 1.24
C SER A 68 3.35 -15.15 2.14
N SER A 69 2.67 -14.35 2.98
CA SER A 69 1.54 -14.77 3.81
C SER A 69 1.83 -16.01 4.70
N PRO A 70 2.89 -16.03 5.51
CA PRO A 70 3.15 -17.14 6.40
C PRO A 70 2.05 -17.26 7.46
N LYS A 71 1.60 -18.49 7.76
CA LYS A 71 0.60 -18.77 8.81
C LYS A 71 0.90 -20.10 9.49
N TRP A 72 0.92 -20.10 10.80
CA TRP A 72 1.02 -21.32 11.60
C TRP A 72 -0.23 -22.18 11.46
N SER A 73 -0.07 -23.50 11.48
CA SER A 73 -1.17 -24.41 11.77
C SER A 73 -1.64 -24.19 13.21
N THR A 74 -2.90 -24.52 13.50
CA THR A 74 -3.51 -24.30 14.81
C THR A 74 -2.80 -25.02 15.96
N ASP A 75 -2.16 -26.16 15.68
CA ASP A 75 -1.36 -26.94 16.63
C ASP A 75 0.13 -26.53 16.68
N GLY A 76 0.54 -25.58 15.84
CA GLY A 76 1.93 -25.10 15.73
C GLY A 76 2.90 -26.09 15.08
N SER A 77 2.42 -27.19 14.51
CA SER A 77 3.29 -28.22 13.91
C SER A 77 3.80 -27.87 12.51
N TYR A 78 3.11 -26.97 11.82
CA TYR A 78 3.44 -26.55 10.46
C TYR A 78 3.31 -25.04 10.28
N ILE A 79 4.06 -24.52 9.29
CA ILE A 79 3.85 -23.19 8.70
C ILE A 79 3.41 -23.39 7.25
N ALA A 80 2.28 -22.80 6.89
CA ALA A 80 1.87 -22.67 5.51
C ALA A 80 2.26 -21.30 4.98
N PHE A 81 2.59 -21.21 3.68
CA PHE A 81 2.92 -19.96 2.99
C PHE A 81 2.68 -20.09 1.50
N LEU A 82 2.58 -18.95 0.82
CA LEU A 82 2.56 -18.89 -0.64
C LEU A 82 3.98 -18.72 -1.18
N SER A 83 4.28 -19.40 -2.29
CA SER A 83 5.55 -19.27 -2.99
C SER A 83 5.35 -19.30 -4.51
N ASP A 84 6.07 -18.42 -5.22
CA ASP A 84 6.09 -18.31 -6.69
C ASP A 84 7.22 -19.12 -7.35
N ARG A 85 7.85 -20.06 -6.64
CA ARG A 85 8.99 -20.86 -7.12
C ARG A 85 8.75 -21.62 -8.42
N GLU A 86 7.48 -21.82 -8.81
CA GLU A 86 7.04 -22.43 -10.06
C GLU A 86 6.17 -21.46 -10.88
N GLU A 87 6.56 -20.18 -10.93
CA GLU A 87 5.94 -19.06 -11.66
C GLU A 87 4.62 -18.54 -11.07
N LYS A 88 3.76 -19.39 -10.51
CA LYS A 88 2.50 -19.01 -9.88
C LYS A 88 2.54 -19.31 -8.38
N ASN A 89 1.93 -18.44 -7.61
CA ASN A 89 1.80 -18.66 -6.18
C ASN A 89 1.05 -19.96 -5.89
N GLN A 90 1.74 -20.91 -5.28
CA GLN A 90 1.15 -22.15 -4.77
C GLN A 90 1.28 -22.20 -3.25
N LEU A 91 0.43 -22.99 -2.63
CA LEU A 91 0.48 -23.23 -1.20
C LEU A 91 1.54 -24.28 -0.88
N TYR A 92 2.43 -23.94 0.03
CA TYR A 92 3.47 -24.81 0.57
C TYR A 92 3.32 -24.95 2.09
N ILE A 93 3.74 -26.08 2.63
CA ILE A 93 3.83 -26.31 4.08
C ILE A 93 5.26 -26.71 4.46
N LEU A 94 5.72 -26.20 5.59
CA LEU A 94 7.00 -26.51 6.21
C LEU A 94 6.75 -26.99 7.63
N SER A 95 7.39 -28.09 8.04
CA SER A 95 7.30 -28.57 9.43
C SER A 95 8.05 -27.60 10.38
N ALA A 96 7.45 -27.28 11.53
CA ALA A 96 8.09 -26.49 12.57
C ALA A 96 9.37 -27.15 13.14
N ASN A 97 9.53 -28.47 12.94
CA ASN A 97 10.72 -29.22 13.34
C ASN A 97 11.82 -29.19 12.25
N GLY A 98 11.64 -28.44 11.18
CA GLY A 98 12.59 -28.35 10.07
C GLY A 98 12.29 -29.31 8.91
N GLY A 99 13.17 -29.30 7.90
CA GLY A 99 13.03 -30.07 6.67
C GLY A 99 12.78 -29.18 5.45
N GLU A 100 12.40 -29.79 4.32
CA GLU A 100 12.05 -29.04 3.11
C GLU A 100 10.55 -28.73 3.05
N ALA A 101 10.22 -27.55 2.54
CA ALA A 101 8.85 -27.17 2.27
C ALA A 101 8.22 -28.05 1.18
N LYS A 102 7.03 -28.59 1.46
CA LYS A 102 6.27 -29.46 0.57
C LYS A 102 5.16 -28.68 -0.12
N LYS A 103 5.07 -28.81 -1.45
CA LYS A 103 3.96 -28.25 -2.24
C LYS A 103 2.66 -28.96 -1.89
N LEU A 104 1.61 -28.18 -1.60
CA LEU A 104 0.27 -28.67 -1.32
C LEU A 104 -0.63 -28.58 -2.56
N THR A 105 -0.59 -27.47 -3.30
CA THR A 105 -1.51 -27.20 -4.39
C THR A 105 -0.78 -27.12 -5.73
N ASN A 106 -1.51 -27.42 -6.82
CA ASN A 106 -1.07 -27.20 -8.19
C ASN A 106 -2.23 -26.61 -9.00
N VAL A 107 -2.66 -25.42 -8.63
CA VAL A 107 -3.79 -24.70 -9.25
C VAL A 107 -3.27 -23.84 -10.39
N GLU A 108 -3.86 -23.95 -11.58
CA GLU A 108 -3.41 -23.29 -12.82
C GLU A 108 -3.17 -21.79 -12.66
N LYS A 109 -4.09 -21.07 -12.05
CA LYS A 109 -3.98 -19.60 -11.86
C LYS A 109 -3.33 -19.20 -10.54
N GLY A 110 -2.88 -20.18 -9.76
CA GLY A 110 -2.28 -19.96 -8.44
C GLY A 110 -3.30 -19.65 -7.33
N ILE A 111 -2.80 -19.55 -6.11
CA ILE A 111 -3.56 -19.24 -4.89
C ILE A 111 -3.40 -17.75 -4.56
N SER A 112 -4.51 -17.05 -4.30
CA SER A 112 -4.45 -15.63 -3.91
C SER A 112 -4.43 -15.41 -2.40
N SER A 113 -5.12 -16.24 -1.62
CA SER A 113 -5.11 -16.21 -0.16
C SER A 113 -5.49 -17.56 0.43
N PHE A 114 -5.20 -17.78 1.72
CA PHE A 114 -5.57 -19.01 2.40
C PHE A 114 -5.73 -18.81 3.92
N ILE A 115 -6.48 -19.73 4.56
CA ILE A 115 -6.69 -19.80 6.02
C ILE A 115 -6.67 -21.27 6.44
N TRP A 116 -5.98 -21.59 7.55
CA TRP A 116 -6.05 -22.91 8.17
C TRP A 116 -7.44 -23.18 8.74
N SER A 117 -7.95 -24.39 8.56
CA SER A 117 -9.09 -24.84 9.36
C SER A 117 -8.70 -25.01 10.83
N PRO A 118 -9.59 -24.76 11.78
CA PRO A 118 -9.29 -24.93 13.21
C PRO A 118 -8.82 -26.33 13.59
N CYS A 119 -9.27 -27.36 12.87
CA CYS A 119 -8.81 -28.73 13.10
C CYS A 119 -7.40 -29.07 12.59
N GLY A 120 -6.74 -28.11 11.90
CA GLY A 120 -5.39 -28.27 11.33
C GLY A 120 -5.28 -29.27 10.15
N LYS A 121 -6.38 -29.91 9.75
CA LYS A 121 -6.37 -30.93 8.69
C LYS A 121 -6.68 -30.40 7.29
N LYS A 122 -7.23 -29.21 7.19
CA LYS A 122 -7.61 -28.56 5.92
C LYS A 122 -7.02 -27.17 5.85
N VAL A 123 -6.74 -26.74 4.64
CA VAL A 123 -6.43 -25.34 4.35
C VAL A 123 -7.46 -24.83 3.36
N TRP A 124 -8.23 -23.84 3.78
CA TRP A 124 -9.14 -23.11 2.93
C TRP A 124 -8.36 -22.10 2.08
N PHE A 125 -8.73 -21.93 0.83
CA PHE A 125 -8.05 -21.02 -0.06
C PHE A 125 -8.99 -20.32 -1.04
N VAL A 126 -8.50 -19.25 -1.63
CA VAL A 126 -9.13 -18.54 -2.75
C VAL A 126 -8.23 -18.68 -3.97
N ALA A 127 -8.81 -19.11 -5.06
CA ALA A 127 -8.11 -19.19 -6.34
C ALA A 127 -9.06 -18.84 -7.50
N ALA A 128 -8.48 -18.29 -8.57
CA ALA A 128 -9.23 -18.03 -9.79
C ALA A 128 -9.55 -19.33 -10.51
N LEU A 129 -10.80 -19.44 -11.01
CA LEU A 129 -11.31 -20.60 -11.73
C LEU A 129 -12.07 -20.14 -12.96
N LYS A 130 -11.72 -20.69 -14.13
CA LYS A 130 -12.46 -20.45 -15.37
C LYS A 130 -13.78 -21.19 -15.34
N LYS A 131 -14.86 -20.54 -15.78
CA LYS A 131 -16.21 -21.11 -15.84
C LYS A 131 -16.20 -22.47 -16.56
N GLY A 132 -16.80 -23.49 -15.93
CA GLY A 132 -16.87 -24.86 -16.47
C GLY A 132 -15.58 -25.68 -16.34
N LYS A 133 -14.56 -25.19 -15.63
CA LYS A 133 -13.33 -25.94 -15.30
C LYS A 133 -13.31 -26.30 -13.81
N SER A 134 -12.44 -27.24 -13.46
CA SER A 134 -12.11 -27.63 -12.09
C SER A 134 -10.63 -27.29 -11.79
N TRP A 135 -10.28 -27.05 -10.52
CA TRP A 135 -8.89 -26.88 -10.11
C TRP A 135 -8.06 -28.18 -10.22
N THR A 136 -8.72 -29.32 -10.41
CA THR A 136 -8.09 -30.63 -10.60
C THR A 136 -7.95 -31.02 -12.08
N ASP A 137 -8.47 -30.21 -13.02
CA ASP A 137 -8.27 -30.43 -14.44
C ASP A 137 -6.78 -30.35 -14.79
N GLU A 138 -6.33 -31.13 -15.77
CA GLU A 138 -4.98 -31.00 -16.28
C GLU A 138 -4.80 -29.60 -16.87
N VAL A 139 -3.66 -28.98 -16.53
CA VAL A 139 -3.29 -27.68 -17.08
C VAL A 139 -3.02 -27.87 -18.58
N GLU A 140 -3.91 -27.33 -19.41
CA GLU A 140 -3.71 -27.31 -20.85
C GLU A 140 -2.42 -26.53 -21.14
N LYS A 141 -1.41 -27.17 -21.74
CA LYS A 141 -0.27 -26.42 -22.28
C LYS A 141 -0.83 -25.46 -23.32
N GLU A 142 -0.51 -24.18 -23.19
CA GLU A 142 -0.72 -23.23 -24.27
C GLU A 142 0.18 -23.68 -25.43
N GLU A 143 -0.33 -24.59 -26.26
CA GLU A 143 0.22 -24.81 -27.61
C GLU A 143 -0.02 -23.52 -28.39
N ASP A 144 0.86 -23.23 -29.35
CA ASP A 144 0.83 -22.05 -30.23
C ASP A 144 -0.56 -21.80 -30.84
N LYS A 145 -1.46 -21.26 -30.05
CA LYS A 145 -2.76 -20.80 -30.52
C LYS A 145 -2.54 -19.48 -31.24
N PHE A 146 -3.10 -19.37 -32.43
CA PHE A 146 -3.13 -18.08 -33.12
C PHE A 146 -3.79 -17.05 -32.20
N PRO A 147 -3.28 -15.80 -32.14
CA PRO A 147 -3.87 -14.77 -31.31
C PRO A 147 -5.33 -14.52 -31.71
N GLU A 148 -6.21 -14.53 -30.73
CA GLU A 148 -7.62 -14.25 -30.92
C GLU A 148 -7.93 -12.81 -30.51
N ALA A 149 -8.96 -12.21 -31.15
CA ALA A 149 -9.44 -10.89 -30.76
C ALA A 149 -10.07 -10.94 -29.37
N TYR A 150 -9.66 -10.02 -28.50
CA TYR A 150 -10.28 -9.85 -27.20
C TYR A 150 -11.48 -8.90 -27.31
N VAL A 151 -12.69 -9.40 -27.16
CA VAL A 151 -13.93 -8.61 -27.22
C VAL A 151 -14.24 -8.03 -25.86
N VAL A 152 -14.34 -6.71 -25.76
CA VAL A 152 -14.67 -5.97 -24.52
C VAL A 152 -16.17 -5.65 -24.52
N ASP A 153 -16.84 -6.03 -23.44
CA ASP A 153 -18.27 -5.78 -23.23
C ASP A 153 -18.57 -5.24 -21.80
N LYS A 154 -17.50 -4.99 -21.00
CA LYS A 154 -17.57 -4.41 -19.66
C LYS A 154 -16.61 -3.24 -19.53
N MET A 155 -16.91 -2.29 -18.66
CA MET A 155 -16.02 -1.15 -18.39
C MET A 155 -14.79 -1.58 -17.59
N LYS A 156 -14.96 -2.49 -16.62
CA LYS A 156 -13.84 -3.10 -15.86
C LYS A 156 -13.21 -4.24 -16.68
N TYR A 157 -12.46 -3.93 -17.74
CA TYR A 157 -11.84 -4.95 -18.61
C TYR A 157 -10.32 -5.05 -18.46
N HIS A 158 -9.69 -4.11 -17.80
CA HIS A 158 -8.25 -4.10 -17.51
C HIS A 158 -7.98 -3.53 -16.11
N ALA A 159 -6.81 -3.81 -15.57
CA ALA A 159 -6.37 -3.27 -14.28
C ALA A 159 -4.85 -3.07 -14.27
N ASP A 160 -4.40 -2.05 -13.57
CA ASP A 160 -2.98 -1.79 -13.37
C ASP A 160 -2.28 -2.97 -12.67
N GLY A 161 -1.07 -3.31 -13.10
CA GLY A 161 -0.32 -4.48 -12.63
C GLY A 161 -0.83 -5.83 -13.14
N VAL A 162 -1.99 -5.88 -13.82
CA VAL A 162 -2.60 -7.11 -14.34
C VAL A 162 -2.67 -7.12 -15.86
N GLY A 163 -2.99 -5.98 -16.49
CA GLY A 163 -3.31 -5.88 -17.91
C GLY A 163 -4.78 -6.22 -18.18
N LEU A 164 -5.06 -6.86 -19.31
CA LEU A 164 -6.43 -7.29 -19.64
C LEU A 164 -6.90 -8.37 -18.67
N LEU A 165 -8.10 -8.18 -18.13
CA LEU A 165 -8.70 -9.12 -17.18
C LEU A 165 -9.17 -10.39 -17.89
N PRO A 166 -8.89 -11.59 -17.34
CA PRO A 166 -9.31 -12.83 -17.98
C PRO A 166 -10.84 -12.97 -18.01
N LYS A 167 -11.38 -13.34 -19.17
CA LYS A 167 -12.83 -13.59 -19.34
C LYS A 167 -13.27 -14.86 -18.62
N ASP A 168 -14.52 -14.84 -18.15
CA ASP A 168 -15.17 -16.00 -17.52
C ASP A 168 -14.32 -16.65 -16.42
N THR A 169 -13.52 -15.84 -15.73
CA THR A 169 -12.63 -16.31 -14.67
C THR A 169 -13.00 -15.61 -13.36
N TYR A 170 -13.32 -16.40 -12.35
CA TYR A 170 -13.85 -15.91 -11.10
C TYR A 170 -13.10 -16.50 -9.92
N ARG A 171 -12.83 -15.68 -8.90
CA ARG A 171 -12.25 -16.17 -7.65
C ARG A 171 -13.29 -17.00 -6.93
N GLN A 172 -12.91 -18.22 -6.57
CA GLN A 172 -13.75 -19.15 -5.84
C GLN A 172 -13.07 -19.56 -4.54
N ILE A 173 -13.86 -19.93 -3.55
CA ILE A 173 -13.39 -20.47 -2.27
C ILE A 173 -13.45 -21.99 -2.33
N GLY A 174 -12.43 -22.66 -1.83
CA GLY A 174 -12.36 -24.09 -1.64
C GLY A 174 -11.40 -24.45 -0.51
N TRP A 175 -11.21 -25.73 -0.29
CA TRP A 175 -10.21 -26.22 0.65
C TRP A 175 -9.45 -27.41 0.10
N ILE A 176 -8.26 -27.62 0.61
CA ILE A 176 -7.46 -28.82 0.38
C ILE A 176 -7.27 -29.57 1.71
N ASP A 177 -7.44 -30.89 1.68
CA ASP A 177 -7.04 -31.74 2.77
C ASP A 177 -5.52 -31.93 2.77
N VAL A 178 -4.87 -31.71 3.91
CA VAL A 178 -3.40 -31.67 4.01
C VAL A 178 -2.78 -33.05 3.79
N GLU A 179 -3.47 -34.12 4.19
CA GLU A 179 -2.96 -35.49 4.11
C GLU A 179 -3.25 -36.12 2.74
N SER A 180 -4.53 -36.13 2.33
CA SER A 180 -4.95 -36.72 1.04
C SER A 180 -4.65 -35.86 -0.16
N LYS A 181 -4.47 -34.53 0.02
CA LYS A 181 -4.33 -33.51 -1.02
C LYS A 181 -5.56 -33.37 -1.93
N GLU A 182 -6.70 -33.86 -1.49
CA GLU A 182 -7.96 -33.72 -2.20
C GLU A 182 -8.45 -32.27 -2.09
N ILE A 183 -8.82 -31.70 -3.25
CA ILE A 183 -9.36 -30.33 -3.33
C ILE A 183 -10.88 -30.41 -3.46
N THR A 184 -11.56 -29.62 -2.65
CA THR A 184 -13.01 -29.46 -2.70
C THR A 184 -13.36 -27.99 -2.94
N GLN A 185 -14.20 -27.71 -3.94
CA GLN A 185 -14.75 -26.40 -4.20
C GLN A 185 -15.94 -26.12 -3.29
N PHE A 186 -16.01 -24.93 -2.69
CA PHE A 186 -17.08 -24.53 -1.78
C PHE A 186 -18.08 -23.58 -2.43
N THR A 187 -17.59 -22.56 -3.14
CA THR A 187 -18.43 -21.57 -3.84
C THR A 187 -18.48 -21.82 -5.33
N GLU A 188 -19.54 -21.34 -5.98
CA GLU A 188 -19.77 -21.48 -7.42
C GLU A 188 -20.35 -20.18 -7.99
N GLY A 189 -20.40 -20.10 -9.31
CA GLY A 189 -21.04 -19.01 -10.02
C GLY A 189 -20.11 -17.91 -10.53
N PRO A 190 -20.67 -16.92 -11.23
CA PRO A 190 -19.92 -15.89 -11.94
C PRO A 190 -19.59 -14.69 -11.04
N PHE A 191 -19.13 -14.94 -9.81
CA PHE A 191 -18.84 -13.93 -8.81
C PHE A 191 -17.42 -14.03 -8.27
N GLN A 192 -16.88 -12.90 -7.78
CA GLN A 192 -15.56 -12.81 -7.16
C GLN A 192 -15.71 -12.99 -5.65
N TYR A 193 -15.41 -14.18 -5.14
CA TYR A 193 -15.46 -14.48 -3.71
C TYR A 193 -14.13 -14.17 -3.02
N ASN A 194 -14.19 -13.67 -1.79
CA ASN A 194 -13.07 -13.43 -0.91
C ASN A 194 -13.31 -14.13 0.43
N LEU A 195 -12.40 -15.00 0.86
CA LEU A 195 -12.44 -15.63 2.17
C LEU A 195 -11.80 -14.69 3.21
N GLN A 196 -12.53 -14.34 4.25
CA GLN A 196 -12.09 -13.41 5.28
C GLN A 196 -11.67 -14.11 6.59
N ALA A 197 -12.52 -14.96 7.13
CA ALA A 197 -12.28 -15.63 8.41
C ALA A 197 -13.01 -16.98 8.47
N ILE A 198 -12.58 -17.83 9.43
CA ILE A 198 -13.27 -19.09 9.81
C ILE A 198 -13.41 -19.07 11.33
N SER A 199 -14.58 -19.45 11.86
CA SER A 199 -14.84 -19.55 13.29
C SER A 199 -13.98 -20.62 13.94
N HIS A 200 -13.64 -20.44 15.22
CA HIS A 200 -12.76 -21.38 15.95
C HIS A 200 -13.39 -22.78 16.14
N ASP A 201 -14.74 -22.87 16.13
CA ASP A 201 -15.46 -24.14 16.12
C ASP A 201 -15.50 -24.82 14.74
N GLY A 202 -15.03 -24.13 13.68
CA GLY A 202 -14.96 -24.61 12.30
C GLY A 202 -16.31 -24.75 11.59
N LYS A 203 -17.40 -24.19 12.13
CA LYS A 203 -18.74 -24.32 11.56
C LYS A 203 -19.16 -23.16 10.69
N LYS A 204 -18.53 -22.00 10.85
CA LYS A 204 -18.88 -20.77 10.13
C LYS A 204 -17.66 -20.18 9.43
N LEU A 205 -17.91 -19.45 8.37
CA LEU A 205 -16.91 -18.61 7.72
C LEU A 205 -17.49 -17.23 7.42
N VAL A 206 -16.60 -16.24 7.26
CA VAL A 206 -16.94 -14.94 6.70
C VAL A 206 -16.37 -14.86 5.30
N MET A 207 -17.22 -14.47 4.34
CA MET A 207 -16.79 -14.22 2.97
C MET A 207 -17.32 -12.88 2.45
N GLY A 208 -16.56 -12.26 1.55
CA GLY A 208 -17.00 -11.10 0.77
C GLY A 208 -17.43 -11.55 -0.63
N VAL A 209 -18.56 -11.04 -1.12
CA VAL A 209 -18.98 -11.23 -2.50
C VAL A 209 -19.95 -10.15 -2.93
N ASP A 210 -19.67 -9.52 -4.06
CA ASP A 210 -20.60 -8.60 -4.72
C ASP A 210 -21.39 -9.37 -5.78
N ARG A 211 -22.72 -9.35 -5.68
CA ARG A 211 -23.67 -10.03 -6.59
C ARG A 211 -24.57 -9.04 -7.33
N GLU A 212 -24.22 -7.75 -7.31
CA GLU A 212 -24.96 -6.75 -8.09
C GLU A 212 -24.94 -7.08 -9.58
N GLU A 213 -26.05 -6.86 -10.26
CA GLU A 213 -26.18 -7.14 -11.69
C GLU A 213 -25.24 -6.26 -12.52
N ASN A 214 -25.16 -4.96 -12.19
CA ASN A 214 -24.28 -4.01 -12.84
C ASN A 214 -22.98 -3.83 -12.07
N GLN A 215 -22.05 -4.77 -12.20
CA GLN A 215 -20.77 -4.76 -11.50
C GLN A 215 -19.82 -3.64 -11.97
N ASP A 216 -20.05 -3.04 -13.14
CA ASP A 216 -19.23 -1.91 -13.61
C ASP A 216 -19.41 -0.67 -12.73
N PHE A 217 -20.59 -0.48 -12.15
CA PHE A 217 -20.92 0.61 -11.24
C PHE A 217 -21.11 0.17 -9.78
N SER A 218 -20.86 -1.10 -9.49
CA SER A 218 -20.80 -1.57 -8.11
C SER A 218 -19.40 -1.44 -7.55
N PHE A 219 -19.29 -0.70 -6.45
CA PHE A 219 -18.04 -0.44 -5.73
C PHE A 219 -18.15 -0.93 -4.28
N ARG A 220 -18.79 -2.07 -4.11
CA ARG A 220 -19.11 -2.67 -2.81
C ARG A 220 -18.40 -4.00 -2.63
N ASN A 221 -18.16 -4.33 -1.37
CA ASN A 221 -17.71 -5.66 -0.94
C ASN A 221 -18.45 -6.04 0.35
N PRO A 222 -19.75 -6.40 0.27
CA PRO A 222 -20.51 -6.81 1.43
C PRO A 222 -19.98 -8.12 2.00
N LEU A 223 -20.04 -8.25 3.32
CA LEU A 223 -19.61 -9.45 4.05
C LEU A 223 -20.79 -10.30 4.50
N PHE A 224 -20.63 -11.59 4.38
CA PHE A 224 -21.63 -12.59 4.77
C PHE A 224 -21.02 -13.58 5.77
N LEU A 225 -21.75 -13.83 6.86
CA LEU A 225 -21.52 -14.95 7.74
C LEU A 225 -22.22 -16.17 7.13
N VAL A 226 -21.48 -17.25 6.91
CA VAL A 226 -21.95 -18.45 6.23
C VAL A 226 -21.81 -19.66 7.16
N ASP A 227 -22.88 -20.38 7.37
CA ASP A 227 -22.85 -21.71 7.97
C ASP A 227 -22.29 -22.71 6.96
N ILE A 228 -21.18 -23.38 7.27
CA ILE A 228 -20.42 -24.20 6.32
C ILE A 228 -21.22 -25.43 5.86
N GLU A 229 -22.02 -26.04 6.75
CA GLU A 229 -22.78 -27.26 6.45
C GLU A 229 -24.02 -26.95 5.62
N SER A 230 -24.85 -26.03 6.09
CA SER A 230 -26.13 -25.68 5.42
C SER A 230 -25.94 -24.67 4.28
N LYS A 231 -24.80 -24.02 4.17
CA LYS A 231 -24.54 -22.91 3.24
C LYS A 231 -25.48 -21.70 3.41
N LYS A 232 -26.13 -21.60 4.58
CA LYS A 232 -26.99 -20.45 4.90
C LYS A 232 -26.13 -19.22 5.12
N GLU A 233 -26.46 -18.13 4.43
CA GLU A 233 -25.81 -16.84 4.51
C GLU A 233 -26.59 -15.85 5.39
N THR A 234 -25.89 -15.01 6.14
CA THR A 234 -26.43 -13.87 6.88
C THR A 234 -25.53 -12.67 6.59
N ALA A 235 -26.10 -11.58 6.10
CA ALA A 235 -25.32 -10.35 5.89
C ALA A 235 -24.83 -9.79 7.24
N LEU A 236 -23.56 -9.41 7.33
CA LEU A 236 -22.99 -8.80 8.54
C LEU A 236 -23.29 -7.31 8.61
N VAL A 237 -23.42 -6.66 7.45
CA VAL A 237 -23.67 -5.23 7.35
C VAL A 237 -24.66 -4.99 6.20
N ASP A 238 -25.69 -4.19 6.45
CA ASP A 238 -26.75 -3.85 5.49
C ASP A 238 -26.66 -2.36 5.08
N VAL A 239 -25.43 -1.95 4.69
CA VAL A 239 -25.19 -0.63 4.09
C VAL A 239 -24.31 -0.78 2.85
N GLU A 240 -24.44 0.14 1.92
CA GLU A 240 -23.49 0.21 0.82
C GLU A 240 -22.10 0.54 1.36
N GLY A 241 -21.11 -0.20 0.90
CA GLY A 241 -19.76 0.05 1.34
C GLY A 241 -18.77 -1.03 0.94
N TYR A 242 -17.54 -0.79 1.31
CA TYR A 242 -16.45 -1.73 1.10
C TYR A 242 -15.94 -2.22 2.45
N PHE A 243 -16.06 -3.53 2.71
CA PHE A 243 -15.71 -4.14 3.98
C PHE A 243 -14.77 -5.33 3.79
N GLY A 244 -13.87 -5.56 4.75
CA GLY A 244 -12.89 -6.65 4.70
C GLY A 244 -12.16 -6.86 6.03
N GLY A 245 -11.12 -7.70 6.01
CA GLY A 245 -10.25 -7.93 7.16
C GLY A 245 -10.95 -8.56 8.37
N ALA A 246 -12.00 -9.38 8.15
CA ALA A 246 -12.79 -9.92 9.24
C ALA A 246 -12.02 -10.94 10.09
N ALA A 247 -12.26 -10.91 11.40
CA ALA A 247 -11.74 -11.86 12.38
C ALA A 247 -12.81 -12.21 13.44
N PHE A 248 -12.92 -13.49 13.81
CA PHE A 248 -13.72 -13.91 14.93
C PHE A 248 -13.03 -13.64 16.26
N SER A 249 -13.79 -13.24 17.28
CA SER A 249 -13.33 -13.28 18.67
C SER A 249 -13.01 -14.73 19.10
N LYS A 250 -12.17 -14.91 20.13
CA LYS A 250 -11.71 -16.24 20.54
C LYS A 250 -12.83 -17.20 21.01
N ASP A 251 -13.96 -16.64 21.42
CA ASP A 251 -15.18 -17.36 21.82
C ASP A 251 -16.25 -17.47 20.71
N ASP A 252 -15.93 -16.99 19.48
CA ASP A 252 -16.82 -16.92 18.32
C ASP A 252 -18.11 -16.12 18.53
N GLN A 253 -18.19 -15.28 19.58
CA GLN A 253 -19.36 -14.45 19.86
C GLN A 253 -19.40 -13.18 19.03
N TYR A 254 -18.23 -12.67 18.61
CA TYR A 254 -18.11 -11.44 17.86
C TYR A 254 -17.31 -11.64 16.57
N ILE A 255 -17.60 -10.81 15.59
CA ILE A 255 -16.81 -10.68 14.36
C ILE A 255 -16.44 -9.21 14.22
N ALA A 256 -15.15 -8.89 14.26
CA ALA A 256 -14.66 -7.57 13.90
C ALA A 256 -14.19 -7.54 12.45
N PHE A 257 -14.38 -6.41 11.79
CA PHE A 257 -13.93 -6.17 10.41
C PHE A 257 -13.72 -4.67 10.18
N SER A 258 -12.94 -4.32 9.18
CA SER A 258 -12.74 -2.93 8.76
C SER A 258 -13.61 -2.59 7.56
N GLY A 259 -13.89 -1.32 7.34
CA GLY A 259 -14.61 -0.89 6.14
C GLY A 259 -15.08 0.55 6.19
N SER A 260 -15.71 0.96 5.09
CA SER A 260 -16.31 2.28 4.96
C SER A 260 -17.67 2.19 4.26
N ASN A 261 -18.59 3.08 4.64
CA ASN A 261 -19.90 3.20 4.00
C ASN A 261 -19.85 4.05 2.70
N ARG A 262 -18.67 4.47 2.28
CA ARG A 262 -18.44 5.27 1.07
C ARG A 262 -19.24 6.56 0.95
N GLN A 263 -19.64 7.17 2.05
CA GLN A 263 -20.37 8.44 2.05
C GLN A 263 -19.65 9.55 1.25
N PHE A 264 -18.33 9.54 1.25
CA PHE A 264 -17.44 10.44 0.50
C PHE A 264 -16.65 9.68 -0.56
N GLU A 265 -17.21 8.63 -1.14
CA GLU A 265 -16.56 7.73 -2.10
C GLU A 265 -15.24 7.18 -1.53
N ASN A 266 -14.15 7.22 -2.28
CA ASN A 266 -12.83 6.76 -1.84
C ASN A 266 -12.12 7.72 -0.85
N ALA A 267 -12.72 8.85 -0.51
CA ALA A 267 -12.26 9.75 0.56
C ALA A 267 -12.83 9.39 1.93
N THR A 268 -13.75 8.43 2.02
CA THR A 268 -14.38 8.03 3.28
C THR A 268 -13.37 7.33 4.20
N HIS A 269 -13.33 7.71 5.47
CA HIS A 269 -12.52 7.02 6.47
C HIS A 269 -12.95 5.55 6.61
N THR A 270 -11.97 4.69 6.75
CA THR A 270 -12.18 3.29 7.15
C THR A 270 -12.36 3.23 8.66
N GLU A 271 -13.32 2.42 9.11
CA GLU A 271 -13.66 2.23 10.51
C GLU A 271 -13.60 0.75 10.91
N VAL A 272 -13.56 0.45 12.21
CA VAL A 272 -13.72 -0.89 12.76
C VAL A 272 -15.18 -1.11 13.13
N TYR A 273 -15.74 -2.17 12.61
CA TYR A 273 -17.08 -2.68 12.91
C TYR A 273 -16.99 -3.93 13.76
N VAL A 274 -17.90 -4.10 14.70
CA VAL A 274 -18.06 -5.30 15.52
C VAL A 274 -19.49 -5.82 15.43
N TYR A 275 -19.64 -7.03 14.93
CA TYR A 275 -20.92 -7.71 14.80
C TYR A 275 -21.06 -8.78 15.89
N GLU A 276 -22.15 -8.77 16.65
CA GLU A 276 -22.47 -9.76 17.65
C GLU A 276 -23.26 -10.92 17.01
N VAL A 277 -22.66 -12.10 17.00
CA VAL A 277 -23.16 -13.26 16.21
C VAL A 277 -24.55 -13.75 16.64
N HIS A 278 -24.88 -13.66 17.92
CA HIS A 278 -26.16 -14.16 18.44
C HIS A 278 -27.32 -13.18 18.29
N THR A 279 -27.06 -11.89 18.46
CA THR A 279 -28.10 -10.85 18.43
C THR A 279 -28.25 -10.21 17.07
N GLY A 280 -27.19 -10.24 16.25
CA GLY A 280 -27.12 -9.50 14.99
C GLY A 280 -26.85 -8.00 15.18
N ASN A 281 -26.52 -7.55 16.39
CA ASN A 281 -26.16 -6.16 16.62
C ASN A 281 -24.85 -5.79 15.96
N LEU A 282 -24.80 -4.63 15.33
CA LEU A 282 -23.60 -4.05 14.71
C LEU A 282 -23.22 -2.78 15.46
N LEU A 283 -21.96 -2.72 15.90
CA LEU A 283 -21.34 -1.55 16.53
C LEU A 283 -20.26 -1.00 15.57
N VAL A 284 -20.23 0.32 15.37
CA VAL A 284 -19.08 1.01 14.77
C VAL A 284 -18.17 1.43 15.92
N LEU A 285 -17.09 0.66 16.13
CA LEU A 285 -16.25 0.79 17.32
C LEU A 285 -15.45 2.10 17.34
N THR A 286 -15.03 2.55 16.16
CA THR A 286 -14.20 3.76 15.99
C THR A 286 -14.99 5.00 15.61
N GLU A 287 -16.33 4.96 15.74
CA GLU A 287 -17.19 6.10 15.46
C GLU A 287 -16.73 7.33 16.28
N GLY A 288 -16.50 8.44 15.61
CA GLY A 288 -16.04 9.68 16.23
C GLY A 288 -14.53 9.83 16.44
N MET A 289 -13.71 8.84 16.03
CA MET A 289 -12.24 8.98 16.08
C MET A 289 -11.70 10.00 15.08
N ASP A 290 -12.45 10.32 14.05
CA ASP A 290 -12.10 11.25 12.96
C ASP A 290 -10.69 11.05 12.38
N ALA A 291 -10.28 9.78 12.28
CA ALA A 291 -9.03 9.31 11.68
C ALA A 291 -9.23 7.92 11.09
N PRO A 292 -8.64 7.59 9.92
CA PRO A 292 -8.88 6.33 9.24
C PRO A 292 -8.15 5.16 9.91
N VAL A 293 -8.86 4.04 10.04
CA VAL A 293 -8.29 2.74 10.41
C VAL A 293 -7.49 2.18 9.25
N GLY A 294 -6.29 1.65 9.53
CA GLY A 294 -5.38 1.07 8.55
C GLY A 294 -4.16 1.95 8.28
N ASP A 295 -3.31 1.48 7.38
CA ASP A 295 -2.08 2.14 6.93
C ASP A 295 -2.30 2.85 5.60
N TYR A 296 -2.28 4.17 5.61
CA TYR A 296 -2.41 5.03 4.42
C TYR A 296 -1.09 5.67 4.01
N SER A 297 0.02 5.27 4.63
CA SER A 297 1.33 5.86 4.34
C SER A 297 1.86 5.49 2.95
N GLY A 298 2.49 6.45 2.30
CA GLY A 298 3.33 6.22 1.14
C GLY A 298 4.75 5.86 1.55
N GLY A 299 5.34 4.83 0.94
CA GLY A 299 6.73 4.43 1.16
C GLY A 299 7.31 3.74 -0.07
N ASP A 300 8.64 3.58 -0.08
CA ASP A 300 9.36 2.93 -1.19
C ASP A 300 10.23 1.74 -0.76
N VAL A 301 10.18 1.31 0.50
CA VAL A 301 11.05 0.26 1.06
C VAL A 301 10.29 -0.96 1.59
N GLN A 302 9.13 -0.85 2.21
CA GLN A 302 8.44 -1.96 2.90
C GLN A 302 7.76 -2.96 1.93
N GLN A 303 8.54 -3.59 1.02
CA GLN A 303 8.02 -4.53 0.04
C GLN A 303 7.40 -5.76 0.71
N GLY A 304 6.15 -6.06 0.35
CA GLY A 304 5.42 -7.23 0.86
C GLY A 304 4.80 -7.03 2.24
N ALA A 305 4.85 -5.82 2.81
CA ALA A 305 4.16 -5.52 4.06
C ALA A 305 2.65 -5.75 3.91
N SER A 306 2.07 -6.42 4.89
CA SER A 306 0.64 -6.67 5.02
C SER A 306 0.32 -6.87 6.49
N ALA A 307 -0.37 -5.92 7.08
CA ALA A 307 -0.86 -6.03 8.45
C ALA A 307 -2.27 -6.65 8.48
N PRO A 308 -2.67 -7.34 9.55
CA PRO A 308 -4.06 -7.68 9.77
C PRO A 308 -4.87 -6.40 10.03
N ASP A 309 -6.12 -6.34 9.59
CA ASP A 309 -6.97 -5.18 9.85
C ASP A 309 -7.34 -5.09 11.34
N VAL A 310 -7.66 -6.24 11.94
CA VAL A 310 -7.99 -6.35 13.36
C VAL A 310 -7.44 -7.64 13.96
N VAL A 311 -7.00 -7.60 15.22
CA VAL A 311 -6.58 -8.78 15.99
C VAL A 311 -7.28 -8.81 17.34
N TRP A 312 -7.92 -9.93 17.66
CA TRP A 312 -8.57 -10.18 18.94
C TRP A 312 -7.61 -10.77 19.96
N THR A 313 -7.72 -10.34 21.21
CA THR A 313 -7.14 -11.02 22.36
C THR A 313 -8.14 -11.97 23.03
N ALA A 314 -7.67 -12.80 23.97
CA ALA A 314 -8.51 -13.80 24.63
C ALA A 314 -9.60 -13.21 25.53
N ASP A 315 -9.45 -11.97 25.95
CA ASP A 315 -10.40 -11.20 26.75
C ASP A 315 -11.33 -10.28 25.94
N ASN A 316 -11.46 -10.57 24.64
CA ASN A 316 -12.30 -9.84 23.71
C ASN A 316 -11.94 -8.34 23.54
N ASN A 317 -10.67 -7.99 23.70
CA ASN A 317 -10.16 -6.70 23.28
C ASN A 317 -9.60 -6.77 21.85
N LEU A 318 -9.52 -5.62 21.21
CA LEU A 318 -9.12 -5.47 19.81
C LEU A 318 -7.84 -4.65 19.66
N TYR A 319 -7.02 -5.02 18.67
CA TYR A 319 -5.91 -4.21 18.20
C TYR A 319 -6.06 -3.98 16.70
N PHE A 320 -5.77 -2.75 16.27
CA PHE A 320 -5.81 -2.32 14.86
C PHE A 320 -4.85 -1.15 14.63
N GLN A 321 -4.51 -0.91 13.37
CA GLN A 321 -3.74 0.27 13.00
C GLN A 321 -4.67 1.48 12.82
N LEU A 322 -4.15 2.66 13.14
CA LEU A 322 -4.79 3.93 12.86
C LEU A 322 -3.75 4.89 12.25
N SER A 323 -4.10 5.51 11.14
CA SER A 323 -3.30 6.58 10.54
C SER A 323 -3.73 7.92 11.13
N THR A 324 -2.83 8.58 11.88
CA THR A 324 -3.15 9.83 12.58
C THR A 324 -1.95 10.77 12.63
N MET A 325 -2.14 12.02 12.20
CA MET A 325 -1.17 13.11 12.29
C MET A 325 0.22 12.77 11.72
N GLY A 326 0.26 11.96 10.63
CA GLY A 326 1.50 11.52 10.00
C GLY A 326 2.14 10.27 10.61
N ASP A 327 1.50 9.64 11.58
CA ASP A 327 1.90 8.35 12.15
C ASP A 327 0.98 7.22 11.69
N VAL A 328 1.50 6.00 11.67
CA VAL A 328 0.69 4.78 11.65
C VAL A 328 0.99 4.03 12.92
N ARG A 329 0.01 4.01 13.81
CA ARG A 329 0.16 3.47 15.17
C ARG A 329 -0.76 2.30 15.41
N LEU A 330 -0.35 1.41 16.29
CA LEU A 330 -1.22 0.38 16.83
C LEU A 330 -2.07 0.96 17.94
N TYR A 331 -3.38 0.69 17.88
CA TYR A 331 -4.36 1.07 18.89
C TYR A 331 -4.99 -0.17 19.51
N PHE A 332 -5.34 -0.03 20.77
CA PHE A 332 -6.10 -0.98 21.58
C PHE A 332 -7.51 -0.47 21.77
N ALA A 333 -8.51 -1.35 21.69
CA ALA A 333 -9.90 -1.01 21.96
C ALA A 333 -10.62 -2.08 22.78
N THR A 334 -11.52 -1.62 23.66
CA THR A 334 -12.47 -2.48 24.37
C THR A 334 -13.84 -2.46 23.67
N LEU A 335 -14.65 -3.50 23.87
CA LEU A 335 -16.03 -3.51 23.37
C LEU A 335 -16.92 -2.39 23.99
N ALA A 336 -16.48 -1.76 25.07
CA ALA A 336 -17.13 -0.59 25.66
C ALA A 336 -16.85 0.72 24.89
N GLY A 337 -16.00 0.68 23.86
CA GLY A 337 -15.65 1.84 23.04
C GLY A 337 -14.50 2.67 23.59
N GLU A 338 -13.73 2.14 24.57
CA GLU A 338 -12.51 2.79 25.05
C GLU A 338 -11.37 2.47 24.07
N ILE A 339 -10.70 3.50 23.53
CA ILE A 339 -9.66 3.38 22.49
C ILE A 339 -8.40 4.12 22.96
N TYR A 340 -7.27 3.44 22.97
CA TYR A 340 -5.97 3.97 23.42
C TYR A 340 -4.84 3.59 22.45
N PRO A 341 -3.84 4.48 22.26
CA PRO A 341 -2.64 4.12 21.50
C PRO A 341 -1.82 3.07 22.26
N ALA A 342 -1.39 2.03 21.54
CA ALA A 342 -0.56 0.93 22.05
C ALA A 342 0.92 1.09 21.68
N THR A 343 1.25 1.98 20.72
CA THR A 343 2.62 2.27 20.27
C THR A 343 2.96 3.75 20.38
N GLN A 344 4.23 4.09 20.19
CA GLN A 344 4.75 5.44 20.38
C GLN A 344 4.40 6.35 19.20
N GLU A 345 4.63 7.65 19.35
CA GLU A 345 4.54 8.66 18.30
C GLU A 345 5.82 8.72 17.46
N ASN A 346 5.73 9.37 16.30
CA ASN A 346 6.80 9.56 15.33
C ASN A 346 7.33 8.24 14.75
N GLU A 347 6.42 7.29 14.50
CA GLU A 347 6.75 5.99 13.92
C GLU A 347 5.67 5.48 12.96
N HIS A 348 6.08 4.51 12.16
CA HIS A 348 5.23 3.75 11.27
C HIS A 348 5.28 2.27 11.64
N VAL A 349 4.21 1.78 12.21
CA VAL A 349 3.98 0.34 12.43
C VAL A 349 3.34 -0.22 11.16
N TYR A 350 4.10 -0.92 10.32
CA TYR A 350 3.64 -1.42 9.00
C TYR A 350 3.33 -2.92 8.97
N GLY A 351 3.43 -3.59 10.10
CA GLY A 351 3.03 -4.98 10.28
C GLY A 351 3.03 -5.33 11.75
N TYR A 352 2.11 -6.18 12.18
CA TYR A 352 2.02 -6.59 13.59
C TYR A 352 1.31 -7.92 13.76
N ASP A 353 1.52 -8.54 14.90
CA ASP A 353 0.72 -9.62 15.47
C ASP A 353 0.68 -9.47 16.99
N ILE A 354 -0.42 -9.89 17.61
CA ILE A 354 -0.65 -9.74 19.05
C ILE A 354 -0.68 -11.12 19.68
N HIS A 355 0.10 -11.29 20.75
CA HIS A 355 -0.01 -12.50 21.57
C HIS A 355 -1.43 -12.65 22.12
N ALA A 356 -1.98 -13.87 22.08
CA ALA A 356 -3.38 -14.14 22.44
C ALA A 356 -3.80 -13.61 23.82
N SER A 357 -2.87 -13.55 24.79
CA SER A 357 -3.13 -12.98 26.12
C SER A 357 -3.07 -11.45 26.18
N GLY A 358 -2.78 -10.74 25.07
CA GLY A 358 -2.62 -9.28 25.07
C GLY A 358 -1.38 -8.77 25.83
N THR A 359 -0.41 -9.61 26.17
CA THR A 359 0.76 -9.20 26.97
C THR A 359 1.85 -8.52 26.14
N PHE A 360 2.02 -8.93 24.89
CA PHE A 360 3.00 -8.34 23.98
C PHE A 360 2.53 -8.36 22.53
N ALA A 361 3.10 -7.48 21.75
CA ALA A 361 3.00 -7.45 20.29
C ALA A 361 4.36 -7.79 19.66
N LEU A 362 4.32 -8.41 18.49
CA LEU A 362 5.38 -8.30 17.50
C LEU A 362 4.99 -7.20 16.53
N ALA A 363 5.89 -6.27 16.28
CA ALA A 363 5.63 -5.16 15.38
C ALA A 363 6.84 -4.88 14.48
N THR A 364 6.60 -4.68 13.19
CA THR A 364 7.59 -4.13 12.28
C THR A 364 7.44 -2.63 12.26
N ILE A 365 8.50 -1.92 12.66
CA ILE A 365 8.46 -0.49 12.94
C ILE A 365 9.54 0.22 12.14
N SER A 366 9.16 1.28 11.45
CA SER A 366 10.01 2.21 10.72
C SER A 366 9.87 3.61 11.29
N ASN A 367 10.82 4.49 10.97
CA ASN A 367 10.68 5.94 11.09
C ASN A 367 11.52 6.62 10.00
N ALA A 368 11.50 7.94 9.94
CA ALA A 368 12.11 8.69 8.84
C ALA A 368 13.62 8.44 8.60
N ILE A 369 14.35 7.94 9.60
CA ILE A 369 15.80 7.62 9.53
C ILE A 369 16.09 6.14 9.80
N PHE A 370 15.06 5.31 9.84
CA PHE A 370 15.16 3.88 10.17
C PHE A 370 14.25 3.06 9.24
N PRO A 371 14.81 2.26 8.30
CA PRO A 371 14.03 1.55 7.27
C PRO A 371 12.98 0.59 7.81
N GLY A 372 13.21 0.06 8.98
CA GLY A 372 12.28 -0.84 9.67
C GLY A 372 12.93 -2.17 10.02
N GLU A 373 12.56 -2.68 11.20
CA GLU A 373 12.99 -3.95 11.78
C GLU A 373 11.86 -4.54 12.63
N LEU A 374 12.01 -5.78 13.05
CA LEU A 374 11.06 -6.47 13.95
C LEU A 374 11.36 -6.17 15.42
N PHE A 375 10.31 -5.83 16.15
CA PHE A 375 10.35 -5.55 17.58
C PHE A 375 9.36 -6.44 18.33
N LYS A 376 9.73 -6.84 19.56
CA LYS A 376 8.82 -7.36 20.56
C LYS A 376 8.53 -6.26 21.55
N GLN A 377 7.27 -5.86 21.67
CA GLN A 377 6.84 -4.80 22.58
C GLN A 377 5.95 -5.34 23.67
N ASN A 378 6.26 -5.06 24.92
CA ASN A 378 5.38 -5.27 26.05
C ASN A 378 4.23 -4.25 25.98
N LEU A 379 2.99 -4.71 25.90
CA LEU A 379 1.81 -3.83 25.72
C LEU A 379 1.39 -3.09 26.97
N ALA A 380 1.77 -3.58 28.16
CA ALA A 380 1.48 -2.92 29.42
C ALA A 380 2.50 -1.83 29.79
N THR A 381 3.78 -2.02 29.48
CA THR A 381 4.86 -1.09 29.85
C THR A 381 5.35 -0.23 28.70
N GLY A 382 5.09 -0.64 27.44
CA GLY A 382 5.65 -0.03 26.25
C GLY A 382 7.13 -0.35 26.00
N GLU A 383 7.77 -1.17 26.85
CA GLU A 383 9.16 -1.59 26.66
C GLU A 383 9.32 -2.42 25.39
N ARG A 384 10.42 -2.20 24.67
CA ARG A 384 10.71 -2.84 23.38
C ARG A 384 12.05 -3.53 23.36
N ILE A 385 12.09 -4.68 22.69
CA ILE A 385 13.31 -5.39 22.30
C ILE A 385 13.34 -5.46 20.78
N GLN A 386 14.42 -4.97 20.16
CA GLN A 386 14.64 -5.10 18.73
C GLN A 386 15.17 -6.53 18.45
N LEU A 387 14.44 -7.30 17.65
CA LEU A 387 14.76 -8.70 17.35
C LEU A 387 15.61 -8.86 16.09
N THR A 388 15.54 -7.90 15.14
CA THR A 388 16.27 -7.97 13.87
C THR A 388 17.12 -6.73 13.62
N HIS A 389 18.22 -6.88 12.84
CA HIS A 389 19.18 -5.81 12.56
C HIS A 389 19.68 -5.86 11.10
N PHE A 390 18.83 -6.24 10.16
CA PHE A 390 19.21 -6.46 8.75
C PHE A 390 19.70 -5.19 8.05
N ASN A 391 19.18 -4.03 8.44
CA ASN A 391 19.58 -2.74 7.89
C ASN A 391 20.76 -2.09 8.65
N GLY A 392 21.25 -2.72 9.71
CA GLY A 392 22.23 -2.14 10.62
C GLY A 392 23.57 -1.80 9.97
N GLU A 393 24.06 -2.59 9.01
CA GLU A 393 25.31 -2.32 8.32
C GLU A 393 25.21 -1.06 7.44
N LEU A 394 24.13 -0.91 6.67
CA LEU A 394 23.90 0.29 5.88
C LEU A 394 23.80 1.54 6.79
N LEU A 395 23.05 1.47 7.88
CA LEU A 395 22.83 2.58 8.79
C LEU A 395 24.11 3.02 9.56
N LYS A 396 25.07 2.11 9.75
CA LYS A 396 26.40 2.47 10.30
C LYS A 396 27.23 3.27 9.29
N ASP A 397 27.09 2.99 8.00
CA ASP A 397 27.89 3.50 6.91
C ASP A 397 27.39 4.86 6.38
N VAL A 398 26.06 5.07 6.33
CA VAL A 398 25.43 6.25 5.69
C VAL A 398 24.99 7.30 6.72
N GLU A 399 25.11 8.57 6.30
CA GLU A 399 24.51 9.70 7.01
C GLU A 399 23.13 9.98 6.43
N LEU A 400 22.11 10.06 7.31
CA LEU A 400 20.71 10.32 6.96
C LEU A 400 20.28 11.68 7.50
N SER A 401 19.39 12.34 6.80
CA SER A 401 18.77 13.58 7.25
C SER A 401 17.53 13.28 8.08
N LYS A 402 17.48 13.80 9.30
CA LYS A 402 16.30 13.72 10.16
C LYS A 402 15.35 14.86 9.81
N PRO A 403 14.11 14.59 9.41
CA PRO A 403 13.13 15.64 9.12
C PRO A 403 12.70 16.36 10.41
N GLU A 404 12.41 17.65 10.26
CA GLU A 404 11.78 18.49 11.27
C GLU A 404 10.28 18.62 10.89
N ALA A 405 9.38 18.24 11.79
CA ALA A 405 7.95 18.39 11.58
C ALA A 405 7.57 19.88 11.60
N ILE A 406 6.69 20.27 10.69
CA ILE A 406 6.17 21.64 10.59
C ILE A 406 4.64 21.64 10.56
N VAL A 407 4.04 22.68 11.08
CA VAL A 407 2.60 22.99 10.95
C VAL A 407 2.48 24.43 10.52
N TYR A 408 1.69 24.68 9.48
CA TYR A 408 1.47 26.02 8.96
C TYR A 408 0.02 26.22 8.51
N LYS A 409 -0.38 27.46 8.27
CA LYS A 409 -1.71 27.77 7.76
C LYS A 409 -1.76 27.66 6.23
N GLY A 410 -2.60 26.75 5.74
CA GLY A 410 -2.90 26.58 4.32
C GLY A 410 -4.15 27.36 3.90
N ALA A 411 -4.78 26.93 2.81
CA ALA A 411 -6.01 27.55 2.32
C ALA A 411 -7.09 27.57 3.41
N LYS A 412 -7.85 28.64 3.45
CA LYS A 412 -8.90 28.87 4.47
C LYS A 412 -8.40 28.78 5.92
N GLU A 413 -7.13 29.10 6.17
CA GLU A 413 -6.51 29.11 7.50
C GLU A 413 -6.51 27.73 8.20
N TRP A 414 -6.60 26.63 7.46
CA TRP A 414 -6.51 25.28 8.03
C TRP A 414 -5.07 24.94 8.36
N ASP A 415 -4.87 24.18 9.44
CA ASP A 415 -3.56 23.62 9.76
C ASP A 415 -3.19 22.52 8.78
N VAL A 416 -2.01 22.65 8.18
CA VAL A 416 -1.41 21.70 7.27
C VAL A 416 -0.10 21.22 7.85
N HIS A 417 0.09 19.90 7.86
CA HIS A 417 1.29 19.28 8.39
C HIS A 417 2.26 18.93 7.27
N GLY A 418 3.54 18.98 7.60
CA GLY A 418 4.60 18.57 6.72
C GLY A 418 5.92 18.39 7.45
N TRP A 419 6.95 18.16 6.69
CA TRP A 419 8.30 17.96 7.20
C TRP A 419 9.31 18.66 6.30
N LEU A 420 10.33 19.22 6.94
CA LEU A 420 11.49 19.84 6.27
C LEU A 420 12.75 19.08 6.62
N MET A 421 13.45 18.55 5.60
CA MET A 421 14.76 17.94 5.74
C MET A 421 15.86 18.93 5.35
N LYS A 422 16.90 19.03 6.17
CA LYS A 422 18.13 19.70 5.78
C LYS A 422 18.99 18.79 4.89
N PRO A 423 19.80 19.34 3.99
CA PRO A 423 20.74 18.53 3.22
C PRO A 423 21.76 17.82 4.12
N VAL A 424 22.14 16.61 3.74
CA VAL A 424 23.24 15.89 4.43
C VAL A 424 24.55 16.65 4.26
N GLY A 425 25.24 16.88 5.37
CA GLY A 425 26.42 17.74 5.40
C GLY A 425 26.09 19.24 5.42
N TYR A 426 24.92 19.60 5.97
CA TYR A 426 24.52 20.99 6.18
C TYR A 426 25.58 21.78 6.96
N GLU A 427 25.90 22.98 6.46
CA GLU A 427 26.83 23.93 7.10
C GLU A 427 26.08 25.25 7.31
N GLU A 428 26.17 25.77 8.52
CA GLU A 428 25.54 27.05 8.88
C GLU A 428 26.09 28.19 8.02
N GLY A 429 25.22 29.08 7.57
CA GLY A 429 25.58 30.22 6.72
C GLY A 429 25.68 29.93 5.23
N LYS A 430 25.61 28.67 4.80
CA LYS A 430 25.48 28.29 3.39
C LYS A 430 24.03 28.28 2.93
N LYS A 431 23.83 28.54 1.63
CA LYS A 431 22.52 28.49 0.97
C LYS A 431 22.42 27.20 0.16
N TYR A 432 21.25 26.52 0.27
CA TYR A 432 20.99 25.24 -0.38
C TYR A 432 19.70 25.30 -1.22
N PRO A 433 19.64 24.61 -2.36
CA PRO A 433 18.40 24.47 -3.11
C PRO A 433 17.38 23.64 -2.31
N LEU A 434 16.09 23.86 -2.59
CA LEU A 434 14.98 23.14 -1.96
C LEU A 434 14.17 22.40 -3.03
N ILE A 435 13.80 21.16 -2.75
CA ILE A 435 12.86 20.37 -3.56
C ILE A 435 11.57 20.20 -2.75
N VAL A 436 10.44 20.50 -3.38
CA VAL A 436 9.10 20.18 -2.86
C VAL A 436 8.68 18.82 -3.42
N GLU A 437 8.42 17.86 -2.54
CA GLU A 437 7.97 16.51 -2.89
C GLU A 437 6.50 16.34 -2.56
N ILE A 438 5.70 15.79 -3.51
CA ILE A 438 4.25 15.68 -3.41
C ILE A 438 3.83 14.22 -3.56
N HIS A 439 3.15 13.67 -2.54
CA HIS A 439 2.69 12.28 -2.56
C HIS A 439 1.56 12.03 -3.59
N GLY A 440 1.33 10.76 -3.89
CA GLY A 440 0.20 10.31 -4.72
C GLY A 440 -1.09 10.19 -3.92
N GLY A 441 -2.13 9.70 -4.58
CA GLY A 441 -3.44 9.46 -3.98
C GLY A 441 -4.55 10.24 -4.69
N PRO A 442 -5.06 11.36 -4.15
CA PRO A 442 -4.62 12.19 -3.02
C PRO A 442 -4.86 11.59 -1.62
N HIS A 443 -5.77 10.62 -1.51
CA HIS A 443 -6.20 9.99 -0.25
C HIS A 443 -5.17 8.96 0.24
N THR A 444 -3.91 9.37 0.35
CA THR A 444 -2.80 8.72 1.05
C THR A 444 -2.14 9.77 1.95
N MET A 445 -0.97 9.50 2.51
CA MET A 445 -0.23 10.48 3.29
C MET A 445 1.27 10.25 3.21
N TYR A 446 2.08 11.30 3.43
CA TYR A 446 3.41 11.13 3.99
C TYR A 446 3.32 10.83 5.48
N ALA A 447 4.21 9.99 5.96
CA ALA A 447 4.26 9.57 7.35
C ALA A 447 5.68 9.63 7.91
N ASN A 448 5.80 9.46 9.23
CA ASN A 448 7.05 9.25 9.92
C ASN A 448 7.64 7.86 9.60
N THR A 449 7.94 7.62 8.32
CA THR A 449 8.49 6.38 7.77
C THR A 449 9.74 6.65 6.95
N PHE A 450 10.59 5.64 6.81
CA PHE A 450 11.75 5.75 5.94
C PHE A 450 11.33 5.80 4.47
N PHE A 451 11.87 6.78 3.76
CA PHE A 451 11.64 6.95 2.34
C PHE A 451 12.99 7.18 1.63
N HIS A 452 13.45 6.20 0.85
CA HIS A 452 14.77 6.23 0.23
C HIS A 452 14.96 7.42 -0.72
N GLU A 453 13.93 7.74 -1.52
CA GLU A 453 13.96 8.89 -2.45
C GLU A 453 14.17 10.22 -1.73
N LEU A 454 13.46 10.47 -0.62
CA LEU A 454 13.62 11.69 0.17
C LEU A 454 15.03 11.78 0.79
N GLN A 455 15.51 10.67 1.34
CA GLN A 455 16.86 10.59 1.91
C GLN A 455 17.95 10.77 0.83
N LEU A 456 17.72 10.23 -0.37
CA LEU A 456 18.65 10.41 -1.51
C LEU A 456 18.73 11.88 -1.95
N LEU A 457 17.59 12.57 -2.05
CA LEU A 457 17.57 14.00 -2.38
C LEU A 457 18.33 14.82 -1.32
N ALA A 458 18.11 14.55 -0.05
CA ALA A 458 18.86 15.19 1.03
C ALA A 458 20.38 14.86 0.96
N ALA A 459 20.75 13.64 0.63
CA ALA A 459 22.15 13.19 0.44
C ALA A 459 22.82 13.89 -0.76
N LYS A 460 22.05 14.27 -1.79
CA LYS A 460 22.53 15.04 -2.95
C LYS A 460 22.71 16.53 -2.65
N GLY A 461 22.39 16.98 -1.45
CA GLY A 461 22.64 18.36 -1.01
C GLY A 461 21.43 19.28 -1.15
N TYR A 462 20.22 18.72 -1.31
CA TYR A 462 18.99 19.49 -1.35
C TYR A 462 18.33 19.53 0.03
N GLY A 463 17.69 20.67 0.37
CA GLY A 463 16.60 20.66 1.32
C GLY A 463 15.41 19.93 0.70
N VAL A 464 14.61 19.22 1.49
CA VAL A 464 13.41 18.52 1.01
C VAL A 464 12.22 18.92 1.86
N LEU A 465 11.22 19.51 1.23
CA LEU A 465 9.92 19.80 1.83
C LEU A 465 8.90 18.81 1.31
N TYR A 466 8.20 18.12 2.21
CA TYR A 466 7.06 17.28 1.88
C TYR A 466 5.92 17.51 2.86
N VAL A 467 4.72 17.62 2.36
CA VAL A 467 3.54 18.05 3.11
C VAL A 467 2.35 17.15 2.84
N ASN A 468 1.40 17.14 3.75
CA ASN A 468 0.09 16.49 3.59
C ASN A 468 -0.98 17.56 3.34
N PRO A 469 -1.22 17.98 2.09
CA PRO A 469 -2.27 18.95 1.77
C PRO A 469 -3.65 18.35 2.02
N ARG A 470 -4.70 19.19 2.02
CA ARG A 470 -6.08 18.67 2.06
C ARG A 470 -6.30 17.60 1.00
N GLY A 471 -7.08 16.59 1.34
CA GLY A 471 -7.20 15.36 0.56
C GLY A 471 -6.37 14.21 1.12
N SER A 472 -5.32 14.49 1.90
CA SER A 472 -4.52 13.47 2.57
C SER A 472 -5.28 12.81 3.71
N HIS A 473 -5.20 11.47 3.82
CA HIS A 473 -5.60 10.75 5.03
C HIS A 473 -4.71 11.12 6.22
N SER A 474 -5.04 10.63 7.41
CA SER A 474 -4.38 10.93 8.70
C SER A 474 -4.98 12.10 9.48
N TYR A 475 -5.91 12.80 8.88
CA TYR A 475 -6.58 13.98 9.44
C TYR A 475 -8.09 13.76 9.46
N SER A 476 -8.87 14.81 9.78
CA SER A 476 -10.32 14.71 9.83
C SER A 476 -10.97 14.31 8.51
N GLN A 477 -12.15 13.70 8.56
CA GLN A 477 -12.94 13.36 7.38
C GLN A 477 -13.18 14.60 6.49
N GLN A 478 -13.43 15.76 7.11
CA GLN A 478 -13.59 17.02 6.39
C GLN A 478 -12.33 17.40 5.61
N PHE A 479 -11.16 17.19 6.18
CA PHE A 479 -9.87 17.47 5.52
C PHE A 479 -9.62 16.58 4.31
N VAL A 480 -9.94 15.29 4.46
CA VAL A 480 -9.78 14.31 3.38
C VAL A 480 -10.74 14.59 2.22
N ASP A 481 -12.00 14.90 2.50
CA ASP A 481 -13.02 15.16 1.47
C ASP A 481 -12.82 16.50 0.74
N ALA A 482 -12.14 17.46 1.34
CA ALA A 482 -12.05 18.84 0.86
C ALA A 482 -11.37 19.02 -0.50
N VAL A 483 -10.66 18.03 -1.01
CA VAL A 483 -10.02 18.09 -2.35
C VAL A 483 -11.00 17.66 -3.46
N ARG A 484 -12.05 16.92 -3.13
CA ARG A 484 -13.01 16.43 -4.12
C ARG A 484 -13.78 17.62 -4.76
N GLY A 485 -13.73 17.68 -6.09
CA GLY A 485 -14.29 18.78 -6.87
C GLY A 485 -13.45 20.06 -6.88
N ASP A 486 -12.28 20.08 -6.20
CA ASP A 486 -11.40 21.26 -6.06
C ASP A 486 -9.92 20.94 -6.36
N TYR A 487 -9.64 19.97 -7.22
CA TYR A 487 -8.27 19.61 -7.63
C TYR A 487 -7.54 20.80 -8.26
N GLY A 488 -6.36 21.13 -7.73
CA GLY A 488 -5.58 22.30 -8.13
C GLY A 488 -6.07 23.61 -7.52
N GLY A 489 -7.04 23.54 -6.57
CA GLY A 489 -7.53 24.66 -5.78
C GLY A 489 -6.88 24.73 -4.41
N GLY A 490 -7.63 24.39 -3.36
CA GLY A 490 -7.12 24.46 -1.98
C GLY A 490 -5.93 23.57 -1.70
N ASP A 491 -5.80 22.42 -2.34
CA ASP A 491 -4.64 21.55 -2.27
C ASP A 491 -3.36 22.19 -2.84
N TYR A 492 -3.46 22.88 -3.97
CA TYR A 492 -2.37 23.69 -4.52
C TYR A 492 -1.99 24.84 -3.58
N GLU A 493 -2.97 25.56 -3.03
CA GLU A 493 -2.73 26.64 -2.07
C GLU A 493 -2.03 26.11 -0.79
N ASP A 494 -2.43 24.95 -0.28
CA ASP A 494 -1.78 24.31 0.88
C ASP A 494 -0.29 24.04 0.63
N ILE A 495 0.06 23.48 -0.52
CA ILE A 495 1.45 23.17 -0.90
C ILE A 495 2.26 24.45 -1.05
N MET A 496 1.71 25.46 -1.72
CA MET A 496 2.40 26.72 -1.96
C MET A 496 2.58 27.53 -0.66
N ALA A 497 1.59 27.49 0.24
CA ALA A 497 1.69 28.08 1.58
C ALA A 497 2.79 27.41 2.42
N GLY A 498 2.94 26.08 2.32
CA GLY A 498 4.03 25.35 2.95
C GLY A 498 5.42 25.76 2.43
N LEU A 499 5.53 25.95 1.11
CA LEU A 499 6.75 26.50 0.52
C LEU A 499 7.02 27.92 1.05
N ASP A 500 6.04 28.82 1.07
CA ASP A 500 6.21 30.18 1.56
C ASP A 500 6.60 30.20 3.05
N TYR A 501 5.97 29.35 3.86
CA TYR A 501 6.29 29.20 5.27
C TYR A 501 7.77 28.82 5.48
N VAL A 502 8.25 27.75 4.85
CA VAL A 502 9.66 27.33 5.05
C VAL A 502 10.66 28.34 4.49
N LEU A 503 10.32 29.06 3.44
CA LEU A 503 11.16 30.12 2.88
C LEU A 503 11.22 31.35 3.79
N SER A 504 10.20 31.61 4.59
CA SER A 504 10.21 32.72 5.57
C SER A 504 11.01 32.36 6.82
N GLU A 505 10.91 31.13 7.29
CA GLU A 505 11.49 30.67 8.54
C GLU A 505 12.93 30.18 8.42
N ASN A 506 13.42 29.93 7.17
CA ASN A 506 14.70 29.25 6.97
C ASN A 506 15.64 30.03 6.02
N ASP A 507 16.53 30.80 6.59
CA ASP A 507 17.51 31.58 5.84
C ASP A 507 18.55 30.75 5.06
N TRP A 508 18.70 29.48 5.37
CA TRP A 508 19.62 28.58 4.66
C TRP A 508 19.10 28.14 3.28
N ILE A 509 17.80 28.35 2.98
CA ILE A 509 17.21 27.97 1.69
C ILE A 509 17.53 29.05 0.63
N ASP A 510 18.02 28.62 -0.53
CA ASP A 510 18.18 29.47 -1.69
C ASP A 510 16.85 29.60 -2.44
N LYS A 511 16.17 30.70 -2.25
CA LYS A 511 14.85 31.00 -2.86
C LYS A 511 14.90 31.07 -4.41
N THR A 512 16.09 31.11 -5.02
CA THR A 512 16.28 31.14 -6.46
C THR A 512 16.50 29.75 -7.07
N ARG A 513 16.70 28.72 -6.24
CA ARG A 513 16.95 27.34 -6.66
C ARG A 513 15.92 26.39 -6.03
N LEU A 514 14.70 26.44 -6.57
CA LEU A 514 13.57 25.62 -6.12
C LEU A 514 13.25 24.55 -7.15
N GLY A 515 13.07 23.30 -6.70
CA GLY A 515 12.60 22.17 -7.49
C GLY A 515 11.26 21.65 -6.99
N VAL A 516 10.51 20.96 -7.86
CA VAL A 516 9.25 20.29 -7.49
C VAL A 516 9.15 18.93 -8.16
N THR A 517 8.67 17.93 -7.44
CA THR A 517 8.45 16.60 -7.98
C THR A 517 7.29 15.90 -7.26
N GLY A 518 6.74 14.88 -7.90
CA GLY A 518 5.73 14.01 -7.32
C GLY A 518 5.23 12.98 -8.33
N GLY A 519 4.55 11.96 -7.82
CA GLY A 519 4.03 10.86 -8.63
C GLY A 519 2.52 10.70 -8.53
N SER A 520 1.87 10.23 -9.61
CA SER A 520 0.42 10.01 -9.66
C SER A 520 -0.35 11.33 -9.44
N TYR A 521 -1.15 11.46 -8.39
CA TYR A 521 -1.71 12.76 -7.98
C TYR A 521 -0.60 13.81 -7.77
N GLY A 522 0.51 13.46 -7.11
CA GLY A 522 1.65 14.37 -6.97
C GLY A 522 2.28 14.78 -8.32
N GLY A 523 2.23 13.89 -9.32
CA GLY A 523 2.61 14.21 -10.70
C GLY A 523 1.60 15.13 -11.38
N PHE A 524 0.30 14.92 -11.20
CA PHE A 524 -0.74 15.87 -11.59
C PHE A 524 -0.45 17.25 -11.00
N MET A 525 -0.23 17.33 -9.69
CA MET A 525 0.03 18.58 -8.99
C MET A 525 1.35 19.24 -9.44
N THR A 526 2.40 18.46 -9.74
CA THR A 526 3.62 18.97 -10.35
C THR A 526 3.36 19.64 -11.68
N ASN A 527 2.58 18.98 -12.57
CA ASN A 527 2.16 19.54 -13.86
C ASN A 527 1.32 20.81 -13.68
N TRP A 528 0.42 20.81 -12.68
CA TRP A 528 -0.43 21.95 -12.34
C TRP A 528 0.41 23.14 -11.88
N ILE A 529 1.32 22.94 -10.94
CA ILE A 529 2.22 23.97 -10.38
C ILE A 529 3.00 24.66 -11.51
N VAL A 530 3.68 23.91 -12.37
CA VAL A 530 4.51 24.52 -13.44
C VAL A 530 3.69 25.24 -14.52
N GLY A 531 2.39 24.94 -14.63
CA GLY A 531 1.45 25.66 -15.47
C GLY A 531 0.89 26.94 -14.83
N HIS A 532 1.09 27.15 -13.52
CA HIS A 532 0.50 28.26 -12.76
C HIS A 532 1.53 29.19 -12.10
N THR A 533 2.80 28.76 -11.96
CA THR A 533 3.86 29.59 -11.39
C THR A 533 5.22 29.29 -12.01
N ASN A 534 6.08 30.31 -12.09
CA ASN A 534 7.46 30.22 -12.61
C ASN A 534 8.52 30.25 -11.47
N ARG A 535 8.11 29.95 -10.24
CA ARG A 535 9.02 29.96 -9.05
C ARG A 535 10.05 28.84 -9.11
N PHE A 536 9.73 27.71 -9.72
CA PHE A 536 10.59 26.52 -9.78
C PHE A 536 11.56 26.59 -10.96
N LYS A 537 12.80 26.13 -10.75
CA LYS A 537 13.87 26.07 -11.76
C LYS A 537 14.00 24.70 -12.40
N ALA A 538 13.44 23.67 -11.78
CA ALA A 538 13.38 22.33 -12.31
C ALA A 538 12.12 21.62 -11.78
N ALA A 539 11.54 20.76 -12.59
CA ALA A 539 10.43 19.92 -12.18
C ALA A 539 10.57 18.48 -12.72
N VAL A 540 10.12 17.50 -11.94
CA VAL A 540 10.07 16.09 -12.35
C VAL A 540 8.67 15.56 -12.08
N THR A 541 7.94 15.22 -13.14
CA THR A 541 6.61 14.64 -13.03
C THR A 541 6.67 13.14 -13.31
N GLN A 542 6.04 12.33 -12.45
CA GLN A 542 6.15 10.89 -12.50
C GLN A 542 4.76 10.26 -12.60
N ARG A 543 4.54 9.29 -13.55
CA ARG A 543 3.26 8.56 -13.69
C ARG A 543 2.05 9.48 -13.48
N SER A 544 2.03 10.60 -14.17
CA SER A 544 1.15 11.72 -13.87
C SER A 544 -0.14 11.72 -14.70
N ILE A 545 -1.08 12.57 -14.29
CA ILE A 545 -2.25 12.95 -15.08
C ILE A 545 -2.02 14.32 -15.69
N SER A 546 -2.29 14.48 -16.99
CA SER A 546 -2.20 15.75 -17.70
C SER A 546 -3.52 16.19 -18.35
N ASN A 547 -4.39 15.22 -18.65
CA ASN A 547 -5.64 15.45 -19.37
C ASN A 547 -6.78 14.58 -18.82
N TRP A 548 -7.70 15.16 -18.08
CA TRP A 548 -8.82 14.46 -17.47
C TRP A 548 -9.83 13.91 -18.47
N ILE A 549 -9.93 14.53 -19.67
CA ILE A 549 -10.84 14.05 -20.73
C ILE A 549 -10.40 12.68 -21.21
N SER A 550 -9.11 12.52 -21.56
CA SER A 550 -8.61 11.20 -22.00
C SER A 550 -8.46 10.22 -20.84
N PHE A 551 -8.04 10.69 -19.65
CA PHE A 551 -7.92 9.85 -18.45
C PHE A 551 -9.23 9.12 -18.12
N TYR A 552 -10.39 9.80 -18.26
CA TYR A 552 -11.71 9.20 -18.05
C TYR A 552 -11.92 7.92 -18.85
N GLY A 553 -11.49 7.88 -20.11
CA GLY A 553 -11.75 6.77 -21.03
C GLY A 553 -10.62 5.72 -21.13
N VAL A 554 -9.40 6.01 -20.64
CA VAL A 554 -8.24 5.13 -20.84
C VAL A 554 -7.66 4.56 -19.57
N SER A 555 -7.92 5.18 -18.41
CA SER A 555 -7.49 4.65 -17.10
C SER A 555 -8.37 3.47 -16.67
N ASP A 556 -7.79 2.52 -15.96
CA ASP A 556 -8.50 1.39 -15.34
C ASP A 556 -9.53 1.83 -14.29
N ILE A 557 -9.40 3.06 -13.77
CA ILE A 557 -10.30 3.68 -12.81
C ILE A 557 -11.01 4.94 -13.37
N GLY A 558 -10.70 5.37 -14.59
CA GLY A 558 -11.03 6.70 -15.10
C GLY A 558 -12.50 7.03 -15.04
N TYR A 559 -13.38 6.14 -15.45
CA TYR A 559 -14.81 6.37 -15.60
C TYR A 559 -15.56 6.62 -14.27
N TYR A 560 -14.98 6.20 -13.13
CA TYR A 560 -15.54 6.47 -11.81
C TYR A 560 -14.68 7.42 -10.98
N PHE A 561 -13.34 7.31 -11.06
CA PHE A 561 -12.43 8.16 -10.30
C PHE A 561 -12.57 9.64 -10.72
N THR A 562 -12.70 9.89 -12.02
CA THR A 562 -12.84 11.27 -12.53
C THR A 562 -14.08 11.98 -11.96
N PRO A 563 -15.30 11.43 -12.03
CA PRO A 563 -16.46 12.07 -11.40
C PRO A 563 -16.33 12.17 -9.87
N TRP A 564 -15.73 11.20 -9.21
CA TRP A 564 -15.54 11.28 -7.75
C TRP A 564 -14.59 12.40 -7.33
N GLN A 565 -13.56 12.66 -8.11
CA GLN A 565 -12.50 13.61 -7.76
C GLN A 565 -12.69 14.99 -8.40
N ILE A 566 -13.07 15.05 -9.67
CA ILE A 566 -13.25 16.32 -10.39
C ILE A 566 -14.70 16.84 -10.25
N GLY A 567 -15.62 15.95 -9.85
CA GLY A 567 -17.03 16.30 -9.67
C GLY A 567 -17.79 16.47 -10.98
N THR A 568 -17.30 15.88 -12.06
CA THR A 568 -17.97 15.79 -13.37
C THR A 568 -17.41 14.65 -14.21
N ASP A 569 -18.11 14.30 -15.28
CA ASP A 569 -17.74 13.32 -16.28
C ASP A 569 -17.74 13.92 -17.69
N MET A 570 -17.85 13.11 -18.73
CA MET A 570 -17.88 13.54 -20.13
C MET A 570 -19.09 14.42 -20.51
N THR A 571 -20.02 14.67 -19.60
CA THR A 571 -21.14 15.60 -19.81
C THR A 571 -20.74 17.06 -19.66
N ASP A 572 -19.61 17.36 -18.98
CA ASP A 572 -19.03 18.70 -18.85
C ASP A 572 -17.52 18.68 -19.19
N ILE A 573 -17.25 18.66 -20.50
CA ILE A 573 -15.88 18.61 -21.03
C ILE A 573 -15.09 19.89 -20.69
N ASP A 574 -15.75 21.04 -20.62
CA ASP A 574 -15.09 22.29 -20.28
C ASP A 574 -14.51 22.26 -18.86
N LYS A 575 -15.27 21.75 -17.89
CA LYS A 575 -14.78 21.57 -16.53
C LYS A 575 -13.63 20.56 -16.45
N LEU A 576 -13.72 19.43 -17.18
CA LEU A 576 -12.60 18.47 -17.27
C LEU A 576 -11.35 19.11 -17.87
N TRP A 577 -11.51 19.92 -18.92
CA TRP A 577 -10.40 20.63 -19.56
C TRP A 577 -9.81 21.69 -18.65
N ASP A 578 -10.64 22.43 -17.91
CA ASP A 578 -10.22 23.43 -16.93
C ASP A 578 -9.40 22.84 -15.79
N ALA A 579 -9.71 21.62 -15.36
CA ALA A 579 -8.95 20.86 -14.37
C ALA A 579 -7.69 20.18 -14.97
N SER A 580 -7.51 20.17 -16.29
CA SER A 580 -6.41 19.47 -16.97
C SER A 580 -5.14 20.31 -17.04
N PRO A 581 -4.00 19.89 -16.47
CA PRO A 581 -2.72 20.63 -16.59
C PRO A 581 -2.30 20.90 -18.03
N LEU A 582 -2.64 20.02 -18.97
CA LEU A 582 -2.34 20.18 -20.39
C LEU A 582 -2.88 21.47 -20.99
N LYS A 583 -4.02 21.98 -20.52
CA LYS A 583 -4.60 23.27 -20.90
C LYS A 583 -3.62 24.42 -20.70
N TYR A 584 -2.79 24.34 -19.67
CA TYR A 584 -1.88 25.39 -19.24
C TYR A 584 -0.45 25.20 -19.74
N ALA A 585 -0.19 24.22 -20.60
CA ALA A 585 1.14 23.87 -21.11
C ALA A 585 1.88 25.06 -21.75
N SER A 586 1.15 26.00 -22.37
CA SER A 586 1.75 27.22 -22.97
C SER A 586 2.42 28.14 -21.94
N LYS A 587 1.99 28.08 -20.67
CA LYS A 587 2.52 28.90 -19.57
C LYS A 587 3.74 28.27 -18.89
N VAL A 588 4.06 27.01 -19.19
CA VAL A 588 5.19 26.29 -18.59
C VAL A 588 6.51 26.89 -19.08
N GLU A 589 7.31 27.40 -18.16
CA GLU A 589 8.69 27.89 -18.41
C GLU A 589 9.75 27.03 -17.69
N THR A 590 9.32 26.29 -16.67
CA THR A 590 10.19 25.40 -15.88
C THR A 590 10.60 24.19 -16.71
N PRO A 591 11.90 23.85 -16.82
CA PRO A 591 12.37 22.60 -17.41
C PRO A 591 11.70 21.39 -16.73
N LEU A 592 11.01 20.54 -17.51
CA LEU A 592 10.21 19.46 -17.00
C LEU A 592 10.70 18.08 -17.48
N LEU A 593 11.10 17.23 -16.54
CA LEU A 593 11.35 15.81 -16.81
C LEU A 593 10.06 15.02 -16.60
N ILE A 594 9.69 14.18 -17.56
CA ILE A 594 8.52 13.30 -17.51
C ILE A 594 9.01 11.86 -17.38
N LEU A 595 8.67 11.19 -16.28
CA LEU A 595 8.98 9.78 -16.02
C LEU A 595 7.69 8.96 -16.07
N HIS A 596 7.60 7.94 -16.95
CA HIS A 596 6.38 7.17 -17.10
C HIS A 596 6.64 5.71 -17.47
N SER A 597 5.88 4.81 -16.85
CA SER A 597 5.91 3.37 -17.09
C SER A 597 5.08 3.01 -18.32
N GLU A 598 5.54 2.04 -19.13
CA GLU A 598 4.85 1.67 -20.38
C GLU A 598 3.56 0.87 -20.15
N ASN A 599 3.50 0.11 -19.06
CA ASN A 599 2.33 -0.71 -18.69
C ASN A 599 1.52 -0.07 -17.56
N ASP A 600 1.61 1.24 -17.40
CA ASP A 600 0.79 1.97 -16.43
C ASP A 600 -0.64 2.10 -16.97
N TYR A 601 -1.57 1.35 -16.39
CA TYR A 601 -2.98 1.43 -16.69
C TYR A 601 -3.74 2.35 -15.73
N ARG A 602 -3.15 2.73 -14.60
CA ARG A 602 -3.71 3.65 -13.62
C ARG A 602 -3.66 5.10 -14.10
N CYS A 603 -2.45 5.56 -14.44
CA CYS A 603 -2.23 6.80 -15.16
C CYS A 603 -1.58 6.41 -16.50
N PRO A 604 -2.37 6.15 -17.55
CA PRO A 604 -1.83 5.59 -18.78
C PRO A 604 -0.74 6.45 -19.40
N ILE A 605 0.25 5.80 -20.03
CA ILE A 605 1.45 6.47 -20.57
C ILE A 605 1.10 7.59 -21.57
N GLU A 606 -0.07 7.53 -22.19
CA GLU A 606 -0.53 8.58 -23.12
C GLU A 606 -0.66 9.95 -22.42
N GLN A 607 -0.88 9.98 -21.11
CA GLN A 607 -0.89 11.22 -20.31
C GLN A 607 0.47 11.91 -20.37
N GLY A 608 1.55 11.17 -20.20
CA GLY A 608 2.92 11.67 -20.37
C GLY A 608 3.25 12.00 -21.83
N GLN A 609 2.78 11.22 -22.79
CA GLN A 609 2.99 11.46 -24.22
C GLN A 609 2.36 12.75 -24.68
N GLN A 610 1.09 13.02 -24.32
CA GLN A 610 0.40 14.26 -24.65
C GLN A 610 1.15 15.48 -24.14
N LEU A 611 1.55 15.46 -22.86
CA LEU A 611 2.29 16.54 -22.23
C LEU A 611 3.63 16.77 -22.91
N TYR A 612 4.42 15.71 -23.14
CA TYR A 612 5.72 15.78 -23.79
C TYR A 612 5.64 16.39 -25.20
N ILE A 613 4.75 15.87 -26.05
CA ILE A 613 4.59 16.37 -27.42
C ILE A 613 4.16 17.83 -27.44
N THR A 614 3.20 18.19 -26.56
CA THR A 614 2.71 19.57 -26.47
C THR A 614 3.82 20.55 -26.07
N LEU A 615 4.59 20.22 -25.03
CA LEU A 615 5.70 21.08 -24.59
C LEU A 615 6.81 21.17 -25.65
N LYS A 616 7.18 20.05 -26.30
CA LYS A 616 8.19 20.05 -27.37
C LYS A 616 7.76 20.88 -28.58
N ALA A 617 6.49 20.76 -29.01
CA ALA A 617 5.94 21.55 -30.12
C ALA A 617 5.95 23.05 -29.82
N MET A 618 5.85 23.44 -28.55
CA MET A 618 5.96 24.82 -28.06
C MET A 618 7.40 25.26 -27.81
N GLY A 619 8.42 24.45 -28.10
CA GLY A 619 9.83 24.76 -27.87
C GLY A 619 10.24 24.80 -26.40
N LYS A 620 9.47 24.20 -25.49
CA LYS A 620 9.77 24.15 -24.06
C LYS A 620 10.83 23.10 -23.75
N GLU A 621 11.66 23.37 -22.72
CA GLU A 621 12.68 22.43 -22.27
C GLU A 621 12.02 21.26 -21.51
N THR A 622 12.03 20.08 -22.13
CA THR A 622 11.45 18.86 -21.55
C THR A 622 12.14 17.61 -22.07
N SER A 623 12.17 16.57 -21.24
CA SER A 623 12.61 15.21 -21.58
C SER A 623 11.58 14.20 -21.14
N PHE A 624 11.50 13.06 -21.82
CA PHE A 624 10.58 11.98 -21.52
C PHE A 624 11.34 10.66 -21.37
N VAL A 625 11.33 10.08 -20.18
CA VAL A 625 11.92 8.76 -19.89
C VAL A 625 10.80 7.74 -19.75
N ARG A 626 10.89 6.69 -20.54
CA ARG A 626 9.92 5.59 -20.57
C ARG A 626 10.52 4.36 -19.91
N PHE A 627 9.76 3.71 -19.03
CA PHE A 627 10.20 2.51 -18.32
C PHE A 627 9.46 1.29 -18.87
N PRO A 628 10.17 0.43 -19.63
CA PRO A 628 9.55 -0.78 -20.21
C PRO A 628 9.21 -1.78 -19.12
N GLN A 629 8.16 -2.58 -19.33
CA GLN A 629 7.70 -3.63 -18.43
C GLN A 629 7.28 -3.16 -17.02
N ALA A 630 7.24 -1.86 -16.78
CA ALA A 630 6.85 -1.27 -15.52
C ALA A 630 5.39 -0.81 -15.57
N ASP A 631 4.71 -0.94 -14.44
CA ASP A 631 3.36 -0.44 -14.18
C ASP A 631 3.38 0.82 -13.30
N HIS A 632 2.22 1.21 -12.76
CA HIS A 632 2.08 2.37 -11.88
C HIS A 632 2.92 2.28 -10.60
N ASN A 633 3.30 1.07 -10.19
CA ASN A 633 4.00 0.81 -8.93
C ASN A 633 5.54 0.76 -9.08
N LEU A 634 6.10 1.22 -10.19
CA LEU A 634 7.55 1.21 -10.45
C LEU A 634 8.38 1.64 -9.24
N SER A 635 8.04 2.76 -8.59
CA SER A 635 8.82 3.32 -7.48
C SER A 635 8.86 2.42 -6.23
N ARG A 636 7.90 1.52 -6.07
CA ARG A 636 7.71 0.67 -4.88
C ARG A 636 8.14 -0.77 -5.09
N VAL A 637 7.67 -1.39 -6.18
CA VAL A 637 7.84 -2.83 -6.45
C VAL A 637 8.27 -3.15 -7.88
N GLY A 638 8.59 -2.14 -8.70
CA GLY A 638 9.11 -2.33 -10.05
C GLY A 638 10.44 -3.07 -10.08
N LEU A 639 10.90 -3.45 -11.27
CA LEU A 639 12.20 -4.10 -11.44
C LEU A 639 13.31 -3.26 -10.78
N PRO A 640 14.21 -3.87 -9.99
CA PRO A 640 15.21 -3.15 -9.19
C PRO A 640 16.07 -2.17 -9.98
N ASN A 641 16.55 -2.56 -11.18
CA ASN A 641 17.34 -1.69 -12.05
C ASN A 641 16.53 -0.46 -12.54
N LEU A 642 15.24 -0.63 -12.81
CA LEU A 642 14.39 0.48 -13.26
C LEU A 642 14.08 1.44 -12.10
N ARG A 643 13.96 0.93 -10.89
CA ARG A 643 13.85 1.77 -9.68
C ARG A 643 15.10 2.61 -9.47
N GLN A 644 16.29 2.01 -9.58
CA GLN A 644 17.57 2.72 -9.54
C GLN A 644 17.65 3.78 -10.63
N THR A 645 17.41 3.40 -11.90
CA THR A 645 17.44 4.33 -13.04
C THR A 645 16.49 5.52 -12.82
N ARG A 646 15.28 5.27 -12.28
CA ARG A 646 14.32 6.32 -11.96
C ARG A 646 14.92 7.33 -10.97
N LEU A 647 15.52 6.88 -9.88
CA LEU A 647 16.16 7.73 -8.88
C LEU A 647 17.32 8.54 -9.47
N GLU A 648 18.14 7.93 -10.31
CA GLU A 648 19.23 8.58 -11.02
C GLU A 648 18.73 9.66 -11.99
N GLN A 649 17.65 9.39 -12.74
CA GLN A 649 17.04 10.38 -13.62
C GLN A 649 16.53 11.61 -12.84
N ILE A 650 15.88 11.41 -11.69
CA ILE A 650 15.42 12.49 -10.82
C ILE A 650 16.59 13.33 -10.33
N THR A 651 17.59 12.69 -9.74
CA THR A 651 18.75 13.41 -9.17
C THR A 651 19.58 14.13 -10.23
N ASN A 652 19.82 13.51 -11.41
CA ASN A 652 20.55 14.12 -12.51
C ASN A 652 19.82 15.33 -13.10
N TRP A 653 18.47 15.28 -13.15
CA TRP A 653 17.70 16.43 -13.63
C TRP A 653 17.80 17.63 -12.69
N PHE A 654 17.67 17.39 -11.40
CA PHE A 654 17.83 18.45 -10.41
C PHE A 654 19.26 18.99 -10.37
N GLU A 655 20.27 18.13 -10.46
CA GLU A 655 21.70 18.56 -10.51
C GLU A 655 21.98 19.44 -11.73
N LYS A 656 21.32 19.21 -12.86
CA LYS A 656 21.49 20.00 -14.08
C LYS A 656 20.94 21.43 -13.95
N TYR A 657 19.86 21.63 -13.19
CA TYR A 657 19.10 22.89 -13.21
C TYR A 657 19.07 23.62 -11.85
N LEU A 658 19.43 22.98 -10.74
CA LEU A 658 19.49 23.56 -9.40
C LEU A 658 20.93 23.73 -8.91
#